data_5af57c2a5ba8ec0b8916463fd1c10016
#
_entry.id   5af57c2a5ba8ec0b8916463fd1c10016
#
_cell.length_a   1.000
_cell.length_b   1.000
_cell.length_c   1.000
_cell.angle_alpha   90.00
_cell.angle_beta   90.00
_cell.angle_gamma   90.00
#
_symmetry.space_group_name_H-M   'P 1'
#
loop_
_entity.id
_entity.type
_entity.pdbx_description
1 polymer ?
#
loop_
_entity_poly.entity_id
_entity_poly.type
_entity_poly.pdbx_seq_one_letter_code
_entity_poly.pdbx_strand_id
1 'polypeptide(L)'
;MADVPAERLSSLEERFSSHSYEGRGPELLIEEGSIPILVSAPHAVTQTREGKDKRAEILTGALALWLHEEAGVHVFCHARSDGHDPNFDAFEENTYQRELVRYCLEHRISCVLDLHGAASDRGFGVDIGTGGKEHPSLLGHKFLLDLMDASLVQTVGELGRFDDAVVHDGVFAAAGPHTIGRNVSERAQVPTLQLEVNGQLRNVANPSAVAALAKGLALFCLMAGRWDKEAPDPQVMHLFQAKEQLPRDVCYLSAGSHEGISGTLSLQGPSGEAPLVHVRMADSAYAEAKLASSAVGEDACSSAIFLPNRMTKRLFGGASGQGLLEPEAGMPVLVQRTPARACMVRVPVAEHVDRVYVSHDVAEWIEKETGDSARPKECVLYSRVSDTQLVIDPHGADYAPYALVAHEASVYVPRYFKTLLGIGQLPVHQIRQEEMELLLGRADADTCELMRRSYSPSTTRSDPFCRLREDCSGVDLRRLAQAERALGVDKALELVLADAPKAKEKGRLGRIEDAFLDRWIGSRKLWLLSTYAKDEDDANGIARLSPDLMKLAGVEDNDRICVRFGSAQAQLRVLVDERIDDSRVSLPAGTRAALGIDSVNDVVTVERKESHILRRSMDLQLIALLGTVIAVFQLDLDLPIQILICLVLFPIISWAALNEERVKVR
;
A
#
# COMPACT_ATOMS: atom_id res chain seq x y z
N MET A 1 11.10 1.34 18.42
CA MET A 1 10.47 2.58 18.90
C MET A 1 11.57 3.58 19.21
N ALA A 2 11.61 4.72 18.55
CA ALA A 2 12.32 5.84 19.15
C ALA A 2 11.53 6.16 20.44
N ASP A 3 12.20 6.12 21.59
CA ASP A 3 11.60 6.56 22.83
C ASP A 3 11.09 7.98 22.59
N VAL A 4 9.79 8.22 22.80
CA VAL A 4 9.28 9.58 22.97
C VAL A 4 10.08 10.13 24.13
N PRO A 5 10.98 11.08 23.94
CA PRO A 5 11.88 11.43 25.01
C PRO A 5 11.05 12.13 26.09
N ALA A 6 10.81 11.47 27.20
CA ALA A 6 10.26 12.14 28.38
C ALA A 6 11.04 13.44 28.69
N GLU A 7 12.33 13.44 28.37
CA GLU A 7 13.20 14.61 28.40
C GLU A 7 12.73 15.72 27.41
N ARG A 8 12.29 15.38 26.21
CA ARG A 8 11.78 16.38 25.25
C ARG A 8 10.50 17.03 25.74
N LEU A 9 9.55 16.22 26.21
CA LEU A 9 8.31 16.75 26.80
C LEU A 9 8.57 17.59 28.07
N SER A 10 9.50 17.18 28.92
CA SER A 10 9.92 17.97 30.09
C SER A 10 10.49 19.31 29.64
N SER A 11 11.35 19.34 28.60
CA SER A 11 11.91 20.58 28.04
C SER A 11 10.83 21.50 27.43
N LEU A 12 9.84 20.91 26.74
CA LEU A 12 8.71 21.68 26.20
C LEU A 12 7.80 22.22 27.30
N GLU A 13 7.61 21.48 28.40
CA GLU A 13 6.81 21.89 29.54
C GLU A 13 7.42 23.09 30.27
N GLU A 14 8.74 23.31 30.21
CA GLU A 14 9.39 24.49 30.76
C GLU A 14 8.82 25.81 30.21
N ARG A 15 8.23 25.80 29.02
CA ARG A 15 7.58 26.99 28.44
C ARG A 15 6.33 27.42 29.21
N PHE A 16 5.68 26.51 29.93
CA PHE A 16 4.45 26.75 30.66
C PHE A 16 4.67 26.82 32.20
N SER A 17 5.62 26.05 32.71
CA SER A 17 5.83 25.87 34.16
C SER A 17 6.43 27.08 34.86
N SER A 18 6.83 28.13 34.15
CA SER A 18 7.39 29.35 34.75
C SER A 18 6.40 30.03 35.70
N HIS A 19 6.90 30.56 36.84
CA HIS A 19 6.09 31.23 37.89
C HIS A 19 4.93 30.36 38.38
N SER A 20 5.17 29.08 38.65
CA SER A 20 4.13 28.15 39.12
C SER A 20 2.96 28.03 38.14
N TYR A 21 3.26 28.01 36.83
CA TYR A 21 2.29 27.95 35.72
C TYR A 21 1.45 29.23 35.54
N GLU A 22 1.84 30.38 36.06
CA GLU A 22 1.21 31.65 35.66
C GLU A 22 1.65 32.13 34.27
N GLY A 23 2.78 31.58 33.79
CA GLY A 23 3.36 31.87 32.49
C GLY A 23 4.05 33.23 32.39
N ARG A 24 4.69 33.48 31.23
CA ARG A 24 5.33 34.75 30.86
C ARG A 24 5.16 35.03 29.37
N GLY A 25 5.23 36.30 28.98
CA GLY A 25 5.19 36.68 27.60
C GLY A 25 3.78 36.91 27.06
N PRO A 26 3.48 36.60 25.79
CA PRO A 26 2.16 36.73 25.22
C PRO A 26 1.16 35.78 25.89
N GLU A 27 -0.10 36.15 25.86
CA GLU A 27 -1.20 35.35 26.45
C GLU A 27 -1.39 34.03 25.68
N LEU A 28 -1.29 34.10 24.39
CA LEU A 28 -1.44 32.95 23.49
C LEU A 28 -0.08 32.52 22.91
N LEU A 29 0.16 31.22 22.88
CA LEU A 29 1.23 30.59 22.13
C LEU A 29 0.63 29.90 20.92
N ILE A 30 0.99 30.35 19.73
CA ILE A 30 0.47 29.87 18.47
C ILE A 30 1.66 29.44 17.61
N GLU A 31 1.62 28.20 17.10
CA GLU A 31 2.59 27.68 16.12
C GLU A 31 1.82 27.21 14.87
N GLU A 32 2.22 27.71 13.72
CA GLU A 32 1.58 27.34 12.45
C GLU A 32 2.10 25.98 11.96
N GLY A 33 1.18 25.07 11.67
CA GLY A 33 1.48 23.70 11.24
C GLY A 33 1.46 23.53 9.71
N SER A 34 1.82 22.32 9.27
CA SER A 34 1.81 21.92 7.85
C SER A 34 0.62 21.03 7.46
N ILE A 35 -0.13 20.53 8.45
CA ILE A 35 -1.35 19.74 8.24
C ILE A 35 -2.55 20.45 8.89
N PRO A 36 -3.78 20.33 8.33
CA PRO A 36 -4.93 21.11 8.78
C PRO A 36 -5.57 20.58 10.08
N ILE A 37 -4.77 20.11 11.01
CA ILE A 37 -5.20 19.71 12.36
C ILE A 37 -4.66 20.73 13.35
N LEU A 38 -5.51 21.18 14.27
CA LEU A 38 -5.12 22.08 15.33
C LEU A 38 -5.23 21.38 16.68
N VAL A 39 -4.20 21.52 17.49
CA VAL A 39 -4.19 21.05 18.90
C VAL A 39 -4.31 22.26 19.80
N SER A 40 -5.41 22.34 20.55
CA SER A 40 -5.70 23.36 21.57
C SER A 40 -5.29 22.82 22.95
N ALA A 41 -4.64 23.63 23.76
CA ALA A 41 -4.36 23.34 25.16
C ALA A 41 -4.72 24.57 26.04
N PRO A 42 -6.02 24.74 26.33
CA PRO A 42 -6.54 25.93 26.99
C PRO A 42 -6.08 26.06 28.45
N HIS A 43 -5.77 24.96 29.10
CA HIS A 43 -5.39 24.91 30.51
C HIS A 43 -3.90 24.55 30.73
N ALA A 44 -3.05 24.86 29.77
CA ALA A 44 -1.60 24.64 29.91
C ALA A 44 -0.98 25.52 31.03
N VAL A 45 -1.67 26.60 31.44
CA VAL A 45 -1.32 27.47 32.57
C VAL A 45 -2.46 27.61 33.56
N THR A 46 -2.17 28.10 34.74
CA THR A 46 -3.16 28.39 35.82
C THR A 46 -4.16 29.43 35.36
N GLN A 47 -5.42 29.27 35.72
CA GLN A 47 -6.53 30.13 35.32
C GLN A 47 -7.46 30.46 36.49
N THR A 48 -8.43 31.32 36.27
CA THR A 48 -9.42 31.67 37.26
C THR A 48 -10.80 31.28 36.78
N ARG A 49 -11.52 30.48 37.56
CA ARG A 49 -12.91 30.11 37.34
C ARG A 49 -13.74 30.55 38.53
N GLU A 50 -14.73 31.43 38.28
CA GLU A 50 -15.59 31.96 39.35
C GLU A 50 -14.82 32.56 40.55
N GLY A 51 -13.72 33.25 40.26
CA GLY A 51 -12.85 33.86 41.30
C GLY A 51 -12.00 32.88 42.11
N LYS A 52 -11.88 31.61 41.66
CA LYS A 52 -11.01 30.60 42.26
C LYS A 52 -9.93 30.16 41.29
N ASP A 53 -8.73 29.93 41.79
CA ASP A 53 -7.63 29.43 40.98
C ASP A 53 -7.91 27.99 40.54
N LYS A 54 -7.90 27.78 39.23
CA LYS A 54 -7.86 26.48 38.58
C LYS A 54 -6.41 26.16 38.22
N ARG A 55 -5.89 25.06 38.74
CA ARG A 55 -4.52 24.62 38.49
C ARG A 55 -4.32 24.26 37.03
N ALA A 56 -3.12 24.50 36.51
CA ALA A 56 -2.70 24.06 35.20
C ALA A 56 -2.80 22.54 35.04
N GLU A 57 -3.16 22.12 33.83
CA GLU A 57 -3.24 20.72 33.41
C GLU A 57 -1.90 20.31 32.79
N ILE A 58 -0.98 19.88 33.66
CA ILE A 58 0.43 19.60 33.32
C ILE A 58 0.55 18.72 32.09
N LEU A 59 1.53 18.99 31.21
CA LEU A 59 1.88 18.34 29.95
C LEU A 59 0.88 18.50 28.79
N THR A 60 -0.27 19.14 28.94
CA THR A 60 -1.18 19.36 27.81
C THR A 60 -0.54 20.27 26.74
N GLY A 61 0.06 21.39 27.17
CA GLY A 61 0.78 22.30 26.30
C GLY A 61 2.04 21.68 25.68
N ALA A 62 2.82 20.92 26.45
CA ALA A 62 4.00 20.23 25.95
C ALA A 62 3.64 19.15 24.91
N LEU A 63 2.55 18.41 25.10
CA LEU A 63 2.05 17.44 24.13
C LEU A 63 1.62 18.12 22.83
N ALA A 64 0.94 19.28 22.92
CA ALA A 64 0.58 20.04 21.73
C ALA A 64 1.82 20.47 20.92
N LEU A 65 2.85 20.99 21.59
CA LEU A 65 4.11 21.37 20.96
C LEU A 65 4.87 20.17 20.40
N TRP A 66 4.87 19.06 21.09
CA TRP A 66 5.51 17.84 20.60
C TRP A 66 4.79 17.30 19.36
N LEU A 67 3.46 17.31 19.32
CA LEU A 67 2.68 16.93 18.12
C LEU A 67 2.94 17.88 16.95
N HIS A 68 3.21 19.16 17.20
CA HIS A 68 3.66 20.10 16.16
C HIS A 68 5.00 19.65 15.56
N GLU A 69 5.98 19.31 16.39
CA GLU A 69 7.31 18.88 15.94
C GLU A 69 7.24 17.56 15.15
N GLU A 70 6.43 16.59 15.59
CA GLU A 70 6.40 15.24 15.02
C GLU A 70 5.39 15.04 13.90
N ALA A 71 4.21 15.65 14.00
CA ALA A 71 3.11 15.48 13.05
C ALA A 71 2.83 16.73 12.20
N GLY A 72 3.39 17.89 12.56
CA GLY A 72 3.19 19.14 11.83
C GLY A 72 1.81 19.78 12.07
N VAL A 73 1.18 19.53 13.21
CA VAL A 73 -0.11 20.14 13.59
C VAL A 73 0.04 21.63 13.90
N HIS A 74 -1.03 22.40 13.76
CA HIS A 74 -1.12 23.73 14.33
C HIS A 74 -1.28 23.64 15.85
N VAL A 75 -0.68 24.59 16.60
CA VAL A 75 -0.79 24.66 18.06
C VAL A 75 -1.45 25.95 18.47
N PHE A 76 -2.36 25.85 19.43
CA PHE A 76 -3.01 26.99 20.05
C PHE A 76 -3.11 26.76 21.57
N CYS A 77 -2.20 27.36 22.33
CA CYS A 77 -2.13 27.17 23.78
C CYS A 77 -2.30 28.47 24.54
N HIS A 78 -2.89 28.38 25.72
CA HIS A 78 -2.83 29.46 26.70
C HIS A 78 -1.44 29.43 27.37
N ALA A 79 -0.67 30.49 27.24
CA ALA A 79 0.72 30.53 27.68
C ALA A 79 0.96 31.47 28.86
N ARG A 80 -0.01 32.32 29.18
CA ARG A 80 -0.01 33.20 30.35
C ARG A 80 -1.42 33.37 30.88
N SER A 81 -1.60 33.25 32.20
CA SER A 81 -2.88 33.47 32.83
C SER A 81 -3.39 34.91 32.60
N ASP A 82 -4.62 35.01 32.14
CA ASP A 82 -5.34 36.28 31.90
C ASP A 82 -6.49 36.50 32.90
N GLY A 83 -6.66 35.57 33.87
CA GLY A 83 -7.72 35.62 34.85
C GLY A 83 -9.06 35.04 34.37
N HIS A 84 -9.10 34.42 33.18
CA HIS A 84 -10.27 33.79 32.58
C HIS A 84 -10.08 32.29 32.42
N ASP A 85 -11.19 31.54 32.30
CA ASP A 85 -11.18 30.12 31.95
C ASP A 85 -11.71 29.92 30.52
N PRO A 86 -10.82 29.55 29.57
CA PRO A 86 -11.20 29.42 28.17
C PRO A 86 -12.31 28.41 27.88
N ASN A 87 -12.55 27.44 28.77
CA ASN A 87 -13.58 26.40 28.55
C ASN A 87 -14.81 26.59 29.47
N PHE A 88 -14.94 27.76 30.05
CA PHE A 88 -16.03 28.06 31.00
C PHE A 88 -16.71 29.42 30.77
N ASP A 89 -15.92 30.45 30.47
CA ASP A 89 -16.43 31.80 30.30
C ASP A 89 -17.18 31.99 28.98
N ALA A 90 -18.14 32.91 28.95
CA ALA A 90 -18.95 33.15 27.77
C ALA A 90 -18.08 33.57 26.55
N PHE A 91 -18.43 33.14 25.38
CA PHE A 91 -17.67 33.37 24.16
C PHE A 91 -17.31 34.83 23.91
N GLU A 92 -18.25 35.75 24.20
CA GLU A 92 -18.10 37.21 23.99
C GLU A 92 -17.02 37.81 24.89
N GLU A 93 -16.79 37.22 26.05
CA GLU A 93 -15.79 37.65 27.04
C GLU A 93 -14.48 36.87 26.93
N ASN A 94 -14.47 35.78 26.15
CA ASN A 94 -13.41 34.81 26.06
C ASN A 94 -12.49 35.07 24.85
N THR A 95 -11.36 35.75 25.09
CA THR A 95 -10.38 36.07 24.05
C THR A 95 -9.81 34.83 23.40
N TYR A 96 -9.50 33.80 24.20
CA TYR A 96 -8.96 32.53 23.70
C TYR A 96 -9.88 31.92 22.63
N GLN A 97 -11.16 31.75 22.93
CA GLN A 97 -12.10 31.12 22.01
C GLN A 97 -12.34 31.96 20.75
N ARG A 98 -12.45 33.29 20.87
CA ARG A 98 -12.63 34.17 19.71
C ARG A 98 -11.44 34.08 18.75
N GLU A 99 -10.23 34.15 19.28
CA GLU A 99 -9.01 34.04 18.48
C GLU A 99 -8.84 32.62 17.89
N LEU A 100 -9.18 31.57 18.63
CA LEU A 100 -9.16 30.19 18.14
C LEU A 100 -10.13 29.98 16.97
N VAL A 101 -11.37 30.47 17.08
CA VAL A 101 -12.36 30.40 15.99
C VAL A 101 -11.86 31.15 14.76
N ARG A 102 -11.31 32.37 14.96
CA ARG A 102 -10.72 33.15 13.87
C ARG A 102 -9.58 32.41 13.19
N TYR A 103 -8.65 31.85 13.98
CA TYR A 103 -7.52 31.08 13.49
C TYR A 103 -7.96 29.85 12.68
N CYS A 104 -8.95 29.11 13.16
CA CYS A 104 -9.51 27.96 12.44
C CYS A 104 -10.03 28.33 11.05
N LEU A 105 -10.69 29.48 10.92
CA LEU A 105 -11.21 29.97 9.63
C LEU A 105 -10.09 30.45 8.71
N GLU A 106 -9.12 31.20 9.22
CA GLU A 106 -8.00 31.75 8.45
C GLU A 106 -7.09 30.63 7.89
N HIS A 107 -6.82 29.61 8.69
CA HIS A 107 -5.92 28.51 8.34
C HIS A 107 -6.62 27.25 7.78
N ARG A 108 -7.96 27.33 7.55
CA ARG A 108 -8.76 26.21 7.01
C ARG A 108 -8.57 24.90 7.77
N ILE A 109 -8.60 24.99 9.09
CA ILE A 109 -8.46 23.81 9.96
C ILE A 109 -9.57 22.80 9.65
N SER A 110 -9.20 21.51 9.59
CA SER A 110 -10.13 20.42 9.30
C SER A 110 -10.67 19.76 10.57
N CYS A 111 -9.87 19.74 11.66
CA CYS A 111 -10.29 19.18 12.94
C CYS A 111 -9.51 19.84 14.06
N VAL A 112 -10.16 20.03 15.23
CA VAL A 112 -9.54 20.51 16.46
C VAL A 112 -9.50 19.41 17.50
N LEU A 113 -8.31 19.16 18.08
CA LEU A 113 -8.13 18.40 19.30
C LEU A 113 -7.97 19.35 20.48
N ASP A 114 -8.91 19.33 21.40
CA ASP A 114 -8.91 20.18 22.58
C ASP A 114 -8.41 19.37 23.79
N LEU A 115 -7.12 19.54 24.16
CA LEU A 115 -6.43 18.76 25.18
C LEU A 115 -6.70 19.30 26.60
N HIS A 116 -7.27 18.45 27.42
CA HIS A 116 -7.55 18.67 28.82
C HIS A 116 -6.96 17.59 29.70
N GLY A 117 -6.91 17.84 30.99
CA GLY A 117 -6.34 16.94 31.98
C GLY A 117 -7.31 16.49 33.04
N ALA A 118 -7.59 15.20 33.08
CA ALA A 118 -8.32 14.56 34.17
C ALA A 118 -7.40 14.16 35.35
N ALA A 119 -7.99 13.97 36.52
CA ALA A 119 -7.27 13.49 37.70
C ALA A 119 -6.75 12.05 37.51
N SER A 120 -5.65 11.71 38.18
CA SER A 120 -4.96 10.42 38.04
C SER A 120 -5.68 9.22 38.67
N ASP A 121 -6.70 9.47 39.47
CA ASP A 121 -7.53 8.47 40.15
C ASP A 121 -8.78 8.06 39.35
N ARG A 122 -8.95 8.57 38.12
CA ARG A 122 -10.02 8.17 37.24
C ARG A 122 -9.79 6.76 36.70
N GLY A 123 -10.88 5.97 36.53
CA GLY A 123 -10.82 4.60 35.99
C GLY A 123 -10.48 4.52 34.51
N PHE A 124 -10.61 5.61 33.76
CA PHE A 124 -10.33 5.68 32.33
C PHE A 124 -8.95 6.25 32.00
N GLY A 125 -8.40 5.89 30.85
CA GLY A 125 -7.19 6.51 30.29
C GLY A 125 -7.47 7.86 29.65
N VAL A 126 -8.41 7.90 28.72
CA VAL A 126 -8.87 9.12 28.02
C VAL A 126 -10.38 9.12 27.92
N ASP A 127 -11.03 10.24 28.28
CA ASP A 127 -12.47 10.47 28.02
C ASP A 127 -12.61 11.45 26.85
N ILE A 128 -13.25 11.00 25.77
CA ILE A 128 -13.42 11.79 24.54
C ILE A 128 -14.79 12.45 24.56
N GLY A 129 -14.83 13.76 24.78
CA GLY A 129 -16.03 14.58 24.77
C GLY A 129 -16.37 15.07 23.36
N THR A 130 -17.60 14.80 22.92
CA THR A 130 -18.09 15.16 21.57
C THR A 130 -19.37 15.99 21.61
N GLY A 131 -19.74 16.52 22.76
CA GLY A 131 -20.96 17.29 22.98
C GLY A 131 -22.17 16.45 23.42
N GLY A 132 -21.96 15.13 23.68
CA GLY A 132 -22.98 14.20 24.12
C GLY A 132 -23.34 13.14 23.06
N LYS A 133 -24.33 12.31 23.36
CA LYS A 133 -24.64 11.08 22.61
C LYS A 133 -24.88 11.21 21.11
N GLU A 134 -25.27 12.38 20.62
CA GLU A 134 -25.46 12.66 19.19
C GLU A 134 -24.21 13.21 18.52
N HIS A 135 -23.12 13.35 19.27
CA HIS A 135 -21.81 13.83 18.80
C HIS A 135 -21.87 15.17 18.02
N PRO A 136 -22.57 16.21 18.52
CA PRO A 136 -22.82 17.43 17.74
C PRO A 136 -21.54 18.19 17.37
N SER A 137 -20.47 18.09 18.19
CA SER A 137 -19.19 18.75 17.88
C SER A 137 -18.45 18.12 16.70
N LEU A 138 -18.84 16.92 16.25
CA LEU A 138 -18.25 16.23 15.09
C LEU A 138 -18.89 16.62 13.76
N LEU A 139 -20.00 17.39 13.76
CA LEU A 139 -20.69 17.84 12.55
C LEU A 139 -21.07 16.71 11.56
N GLY A 140 -21.29 15.49 12.06
CA GLY A 140 -21.61 14.29 11.28
C GLY A 140 -20.40 13.41 10.93
N HIS A 141 -19.18 13.89 11.12
CA HIS A 141 -17.94 13.15 10.79
C HIS A 141 -17.53 12.15 11.88
N LYS A 142 -18.39 11.17 12.14
CA LYS A 142 -18.20 10.17 13.21
C LYS A 142 -16.89 9.37 13.07
N PHE A 143 -16.38 9.17 11.86
CA PHE A 143 -15.12 8.45 11.64
C PHE A 143 -13.93 9.06 12.41
N LEU A 144 -13.97 10.38 12.72
CA LEU A 144 -12.94 11.03 13.55
C LEU A 144 -12.92 10.46 14.97
N LEU A 145 -14.10 10.20 15.56
CA LEU A 145 -14.20 9.54 16.86
C LEU A 145 -13.69 8.08 16.75
N ASP A 146 -14.15 7.34 15.74
CA ASP A 146 -13.75 5.95 15.52
C ASP A 146 -12.22 5.85 15.30
N LEU A 147 -11.62 6.80 14.58
CA LEU A 147 -10.16 6.88 14.37
C LEU A 147 -9.39 7.20 15.66
N MET A 148 -9.87 8.17 16.45
CA MET A 148 -9.25 8.53 17.72
C MET A 148 -9.31 7.35 18.70
N ASP A 149 -10.48 6.72 18.81
CA ASP A 149 -10.69 5.53 19.62
C ASP A 149 -9.72 4.41 19.23
N ALA A 150 -9.71 4.01 17.96
CA ALA A 150 -8.81 2.98 17.46
C ALA A 150 -7.32 3.31 17.69
N SER A 151 -6.92 4.57 17.54
CA SER A 151 -5.55 5.01 17.76
C SER A 151 -5.14 4.93 19.23
N LEU A 152 -6.02 5.29 20.16
CA LEU A 152 -5.75 5.29 21.60
C LEU A 152 -5.92 3.90 22.22
N VAL A 153 -6.94 3.13 21.82
CA VAL A 153 -7.12 1.75 22.29
C VAL A 153 -5.90 0.90 21.94
N GLN A 154 -5.37 1.05 20.72
CA GLN A 154 -4.18 0.32 20.29
C GLN A 154 -2.91 0.69 21.08
N THR A 155 -2.79 1.91 21.59
CA THR A 155 -1.56 2.37 22.26
C THR A 155 -1.71 2.43 23.78
N VAL A 156 -2.75 3.08 24.27
CA VAL A 156 -3.01 3.24 25.71
C VAL A 156 -3.60 1.95 26.31
N GLY A 157 -4.43 1.22 25.54
CA GLY A 157 -5.02 -0.04 25.96
C GLY A 157 -4.00 -1.13 26.25
N GLU A 158 -2.91 -1.18 25.50
CA GLU A 158 -1.80 -2.13 25.73
C GLU A 158 -1.10 -1.95 27.08
N LEU A 159 -1.26 -0.80 27.74
CA LEU A 159 -0.70 -0.58 29.07
C LEU A 159 -1.37 -1.43 30.15
N GLY A 160 -2.63 -1.86 29.95
CA GLY A 160 -3.39 -2.68 30.89
C GLY A 160 -3.57 -2.03 32.27
N ARG A 161 -3.62 -0.69 32.34
CA ARG A 161 -3.60 0.08 33.61
C ARG A 161 -4.95 0.69 33.98
N PHE A 162 -5.87 0.76 33.05
CA PHE A 162 -7.17 1.39 33.21
C PHE A 162 -8.27 0.34 33.06
N ASP A 163 -9.40 0.56 33.73
CA ASP A 163 -10.60 -0.26 33.54
C ASP A 163 -11.07 -0.14 32.08
N ASP A 164 -11.07 1.11 31.57
CA ASP A 164 -11.32 1.43 30.17
C ASP A 164 -10.19 2.34 29.64
N ALA A 165 -9.50 1.94 28.58
CA ALA A 165 -8.45 2.76 27.99
C ALA A 165 -9.02 4.07 27.43
N VAL A 166 -10.18 3.99 26.78
CA VAL A 166 -10.91 5.09 26.18
C VAL A 166 -12.39 4.98 26.54
N VAL A 167 -13.00 6.10 26.89
CA VAL A 167 -14.46 6.24 27.05
C VAL A 167 -14.96 7.41 26.24
N HIS A 168 -16.23 7.40 25.86
CA HIS A 168 -16.86 8.44 25.05
C HIS A 168 -17.98 9.12 25.83
N ASP A 169 -17.93 10.46 25.89
CA ASP A 169 -18.92 11.28 26.57
C ASP A 169 -19.27 10.75 27.98
N GLY A 170 -18.24 10.27 28.70
CA GLY A 170 -18.38 9.67 30.03
C GLY A 170 -18.65 10.72 31.08
N VAL A 171 -17.60 11.13 31.82
CA VAL A 171 -17.69 12.19 32.81
C VAL A 171 -17.62 13.58 32.16
N PHE A 172 -16.90 13.69 31.03
CA PHE A 172 -16.55 14.95 30.39
C PHE A 172 -17.10 15.00 28.94
N ALA A 173 -18.41 15.06 28.82
CA ALA A 173 -19.05 15.02 27.50
C ALA A 173 -18.87 16.31 26.65
N ALA A 174 -18.22 17.36 27.15
CA ALA A 174 -18.08 18.67 26.48
C ALA A 174 -19.40 19.30 26.02
N ALA A 175 -20.50 19.01 26.71
CA ALA A 175 -21.87 19.43 26.31
C ALA A 175 -22.25 20.84 26.77
N GLY A 176 -21.39 21.52 27.53
CA GLY A 176 -21.66 22.86 28.08
C GLY A 176 -21.76 23.93 27.01
N PRO A 177 -22.52 25.03 27.24
CA PRO A 177 -22.72 26.08 26.23
C PRO A 177 -21.46 26.91 25.93
N HIS A 178 -20.49 26.88 26.84
CA HIS A 178 -19.27 27.68 26.73
C HIS A 178 -18.02 26.85 26.44
N THR A 179 -18.18 25.57 26.15
CA THR A 179 -17.04 24.69 25.80
C THR A 179 -16.42 25.10 24.46
N ILE A 180 -15.10 24.92 24.36
CA ILE A 180 -14.36 25.15 23.11
C ILE A 180 -14.93 24.30 21.99
N GLY A 181 -15.18 23.02 22.26
CA GLY A 181 -15.73 22.09 21.28
C GLY A 181 -17.01 22.57 20.65
N ARG A 182 -17.95 23.10 21.45
CA ARG A 182 -19.20 23.64 20.96
C ARG A 182 -19.00 24.92 20.15
N ASN A 183 -18.26 25.88 20.67
CA ASN A 183 -18.09 27.19 20.01
C ASN A 183 -17.30 27.07 18.70
N VAL A 184 -16.29 26.23 18.63
CA VAL A 184 -15.52 25.97 17.40
C VAL A 184 -16.40 25.26 16.38
N SER A 185 -17.10 24.19 16.74
CA SER A 185 -17.96 23.45 15.82
C SER A 185 -19.11 24.30 15.28
N GLU A 186 -19.80 25.08 16.12
CA GLU A 186 -20.91 25.92 15.68
C GLU A 186 -20.47 27.15 14.86
N ARG A 187 -19.36 27.81 15.25
CA ARG A 187 -18.96 29.10 14.68
C ARG A 187 -17.93 29.00 13.55
N ALA A 188 -17.00 28.04 13.63
CA ALA A 188 -16.02 27.81 12.59
C ALA A 188 -16.40 26.65 11.64
N GLN A 189 -17.45 25.88 11.96
CA GLN A 189 -17.82 24.65 11.22
C GLN A 189 -16.63 23.68 11.12
N VAL A 190 -15.93 23.47 12.24
CA VAL A 190 -14.79 22.58 12.34
C VAL A 190 -15.10 21.50 13.38
N PRO A 191 -15.05 20.22 13.01
CA PRO A 191 -15.19 19.10 13.96
C PRO A 191 -14.19 19.22 15.09
N THR A 192 -14.65 18.98 16.34
CA THR A 192 -13.82 19.13 17.53
C THR A 192 -13.99 17.93 18.46
N LEU A 193 -12.87 17.39 18.93
CA LEU A 193 -12.77 16.34 19.94
C LEU A 193 -12.13 16.93 21.21
N GLN A 194 -12.83 16.94 22.33
CA GLN A 194 -12.24 17.27 23.63
C GLN A 194 -11.65 16.01 24.26
N LEU A 195 -10.40 16.03 24.67
CA LEU A 195 -9.70 14.89 25.23
C LEU A 195 -9.34 15.15 26.69
N GLU A 196 -10.01 14.48 27.60
CA GLU A 196 -9.71 14.52 29.04
C GLU A 196 -8.74 13.39 29.40
N VAL A 197 -7.47 13.72 29.41
CA VAL A 197 -6.38 12.76 29.55
C VAL A 197 -6.07 12.51 31.03
N ASN A 198 -6.06 11.24 31.44
CA ASN A 198 -5.73 10.86 32.83
C ASN A 198 -4.33 11.34 33.24
N GLY A 199 -4.18 11.80 34.47
CA GLY A 199 -2.91 12.30 35.01
C GLY A 199 -1.78 11.26 35.01
N GLN A 200 -2.08 9.96 35.02
CA GLN A 200 -1.06 8.91 34.90
C GLN A 200 -0.42 8.88 33.50
N LEU A 201 -1.18 9.23 32.45
CA LEU A 201 -0.68 9.35 31.07
C LEU A 201 0.08 10.65 30.82
N ARG A 202 -0.08 11.64 31.70
CA ARG A 202 0.57 12.95 31.65
C ARG A 202 1.64 13.10 32.73
N ASN A 203 2.35 12.03 33.04
CA ASN A 203 3.39 12.03 34.07
C ASN A 203 4.73 11.54 33.47
N VAL A 204 5.70 12.43 33.31
CA VAL A 204 7.04 12.12 32.76
C VAL A 204 7.80 11.08 33.59
N ALA A 205 7.47 10.87 34.87
CA ALA A 205 8.00 9.78 35.68
C ALA A 205 7.51 8.39 35.19
N ASN A 206 6.54 8.36 34.27
CA ASN A 206 6.02 7.16 33.63
C ASN A 206 6.20 7.21 32.11
N PRO A 207 7.44 7.06 31.61
CA PRO A 207 7.76 7.30 30.20
C PRO A 207 6.96 6.44 29.21
N SER A 208 6.67 5.17 29.57
CA SER A 208 5.89 4.27 28.71
C SER A 208 4.44 4.73 28.52
N ALA A 209 3.82 5.27 29.56
CA ALA A 209 2.45 5.76 29.49
C ALA A 209 2.36 7.05 28.66
N VAL A 210 3.30 7.97 28.86
CA VAL A 210 3.40 9.19 28.06
C VAL A 210 3.68 8.88 26.59
N ALA A 211 4.56 7.90 26.33
CA ALA A 211 4.88 7.46 24.98
C ALA A 211 3.66 6.83 24.27
N ALA A 212 2.88 6.01 24.97
CA ALA A 212 1.68 5.39 24.43
C ALA A 212 0.63 6.45 24.03
N LEU A 213 0.37 7.43 24.92
CA LEU A 213 -0.52 8.54 24.61
C LEU A 213 -0.03 9.36 23.41
N ALA A 214 1.24 9.77 23.42
CA ALA A 214 1.83 10.58 22.37
C ALA A 214 1.78 9.86 21.00
N LYS A 215 2.09 8.55 20.96
CA LYS A 215 1.99 7.71 19.77
C LYS A 215 0.55 7.66 19.23
N GLY A 216 -0.45 7.44 20.08
CA GLY A 216 -1.86 7.40 19.67
C GLY A 216 -2.34 8.74 19.10
N LEU A 217 -2.00 9.86 19.75
CA LEU A 217 -2.34 11.20 19.27
C LEU A 217 -1.64 11.53 17.95
N ALA A 218 -0.35 11.19 17.80
CA ALA A 218 0.39 11.41 16.54
C ALA A 218 -0.19 10.58 15.39
N LEU A 219 -0.56 9.32 15.64
CA LEU A 219 -1.20 8.45 14.66
C LEU A 219 -2.52 9.05 14.16
N PHE A 220 -3.38 9.50 15.08
CA PHE A 220 -4.60 10.22 14.72
C PHE A 220 -4.30 11.45 13.87
N CYS A 221 -3.42 12.34 14.31
CA CYS A 221 -3.11 13.60 13.64
C CYS A 221 -2.59 13.37 12.21
N LEU A 222 -1.67 12.42 12.02
CA LEU A 222 -1.10 12.10 10.72
C LEU A 222 -2.15 11.54 9.75
N MET A 223 -3.12 10.78 10.24
CA MET A 223 -4.17 10.20 9.41
C MET A 223 -5.30 11.20 9.15
N ALA A 224 -5.83 11.85 10.18
CA ALA A 224 -6.90 12.84 10.05
C ALA A 224 -6.44 14.09 9.28
N GLY A 225 -5.17 14.48 9.38
CA GLY A 225 -4.59 15.63 8.68
C GLY A 225 -4.56 15.52 7.15
N ARG A 226 -4.91 14.37 6.61
CA ARG A 226 -4.97 14.09 5.16
C ARG A 226 -6.39 13.89 4.66
N TRP A 227 -7.34 13.94 5.55
CA TRP A 227 -8.74 13.84 5.21
C TRP A 227 -9.19 15.10 4.46
N ASP A 228 -9.86 14.88 3.33
CA ASP A 228 -10.51 15.93 2.55
C ASP A 228 -11.98 16.01 2.99
N LYS A 229 -12.36 17.15 3.56
CA LYS A 229 -13.74 17.41 4.03
C LYS A 229 -14.80 17.33 2.94
N GLU A 230 -14.41 17.58 1.68
CA GLU A 230 -15.32 17.54 0.53
C GLU A 230 -15.53 16.10 0.02
N ALA A 231 -14.70 15.14 0.45
CA ALA A 231 -14.84 13.74 0.11
C ALA A 231 -15.77 13.02 1.11
N PRO A 232 -16.42 11.91 0.69
CA PRO A 232 -17.13 11.05 1.63
C PRO A 232 -16.22 10.59 2.77
N ASP A 233 -16.77 10.48 3.97
CA ASP A 233 -16.03 10.01 5.14
C ASP A 233 -15.40 8.63 4.88
N PRO A 234 -14.12 8.43 5.23
CA PRO A 234 -13.49 7.13 5.16
C PRO A 234 -14.03 6.21 6.27
N GLN A 235 -13.90 4.92 6.05
CA GLN A 235 -14.15 3.93 7.08
C GLN A 235 -12.84 3.63 7.83
N VAL A 236 -12.91 3.53 9.14
CA VAL A 236 -11.79 3.09 9.97
C VAL A 236 -11.80 1.56 10.03
N MET A 237 -10.68 0.95 9.68
CA MET A 237 -10.47 -0.50 9.76
C MET A 237 -9.21 -0.82 10.56
N HIS A 238 -9.16 -2.00 11.15
CA HIS A 238 -8.02 -2.47 11.92
C HIS A 238 -7.09 -3.33 11.08
N LEU A 239 -5.82 -2.95 11.02
CA LEU A 239 -4.78 -3.61 10.25
C LEU A 239 -4.40 -4.96 10.86
N PHE A 240 -4.36 -5.98 10.02
CA PHE A 240 -3.69 -7.25 10.31
C PHE A 240 -2.75 -7.60 9.17
N GLN A 241 -1.57 -8.08 9.52
CA GLN A 241 -0.62 -8.53 8.54
C GLN A 241 -1.03 -9.91 8.00
N ALA A 242 -1.26 -10.00 6.70
CA ALA A 242 -1.47 -11.28 6.05
C ALA A 242 -0.16 -12.06 5.98
N LYS A 243 -0.22 -13.38 6.18
CA LYS A 243 0.91 -14.25 5.89
C LYS A 243 1.21 -14.25 4.38
N GLU A 244 2.44 -14.54 4.04
CA GLU A 244 3.22 -14.44 2.81
C GLU A 244 2.57 -14.82 1.46
N GLN A 245 1.27 -15.08 1.41
CA GLN A 245 0.59 -15.63 0.22
C GLN A 245 -0.39 -14.69 -0.45
N LEU A 246 -0.55 -13.45 0.04
CA LEU A 246 -1.43 -12.50 -0.60
C LEU A 246 -0.79 -11.87 -1.84
N PRO A 247 -1.52 -11.78 -2.96
CA PRO A 247 -1.09 -11.02 -4.11
C PRO A 247 -0.84 -9.55 -3.75
N ARG A 248 0.05 -8.92 -4.51
CA ARG A 248 0.66 -7.62 -4.25
C ARG A 248 -0.31 -6.50 -3.86
N ASP A 249 -1.43 -6.40 -4.56
CA ASP A 249 -2.39 -5.30 -4.43
C ASP A 249 -3.79 -5.82 -4.05
N VAL A 250 -3.83 -6.92 -3.31
CA VAL A 250 -5.06 -7.53 -2.81
C VAL A 250 -5.11 -7.41 -1.28
N CYS A 251 -6.25 -7.05 -0.76
CA CYS A 251 -6.54 -7.14 0.68
C CYS A 251 -7.66 -8.12 0.93
N TYR A 252 -7.66 -8.72 2.12
CA TYR A 252 -8.80 -9.45 2.63
C TYR A 252 -9.53 -8.63 3.68
N LEU A 253 -10.85 -8.70 3.68
CA LEU A 253 -11.70 -8.14 4.71
C LEU A 253 -12.32 -9.26 5.52
N SER A 254 -12.51 -9.05 6.82
CA SER A 254 -13.31 -9.94 7.65
C SER A 254 -14.77 -9.95 7.20
N ALA A 255 -15.51 -11.00 7.48
CA ALA A 255 -16.90 -11.15 7.05
C ALA A 255 -17.79 -9.99 7.53
N GLY A 256 -17.60 -9.50 8.76
CA GLY A 256 -18.32 -8.35 9.29
C GLY A 256 -18.00 -7.03 8.56
N SER A 257 -16.78 -6.87 8.06
CA SER A 257 -16.35 -5.67 7.32
C SER A 257 -16.82 -5.66 5.87
N HIS A 258 -17.23 -6.79 5.35
CA HIS A 258 -17.50 -6.97 3.91
C HIS A 258 -18.87 -6.47 3.46
N GLU A 259 -19.81 -6.23 4.38
CA GLU A 259 -21.14 -5.75 4.00
C GLU A 259 -21.06 -4.44 3.21
N GLY A 260 -21.30 -4.56 1.91
CA GLY A 260 -21.31 -3.44 0.98
C GLY A 260 -19.94 -2.93 0.53
N ILE A 261 -18.81 -3.56 0.87
CA ILE A 261 -17.48 -3.21 0.38
C ILE A 261 -17.06 -4.24 -0.69
N SER A 262 -16.95 -3.79 -1.92
CA SER A 262 -16.43 -4.59 -3.04
C SER A 262 -15.68 -3.70 -4.03
N GLY A 263 -14.76 -4.27 -4.79
CA GLY A 263 -14.01 -3.56 -5.81
C GLY A 263 -12.68 -3.00 -5.30
N THR A 264 -12.32 -1.82 -5.72
CA THR A 264 -11.04 -1.19 -5.38
C THR A 264 -11.21 -0.19 -4.24
N LEU A 265 -10.31 -0.26 -3.29
CA LEU A 265 -10.24 0.66 -2.14
C LEU A 265 -8.95 1.50 -2.22
N SER A 266 -9.06 2.76 -1.82
CA SER A 266 -7.91 3.56 -1.45
C SER A 266 -7.66 3.38 0.05
N LEU A 267 -6.43 3.04 0.40
CA LEU A 267 -6.00 2.92 1.79
C LEU A 267 -5.18 4.13 2.18
N GLN A 268 -5.36 4.61 3.37
CA GLN A 268 -4.59 5.73 3.91
C GLN A 268 -4.06 5.37 5.29
N GLY A 269 -2.76 5.51 5.44
CA GLY A 269 -2.04 5.36 6.70
C GLY A 269 -1.24 6.61 7.04
N PRO A 270 -0.44 6.58 8.10
CA PRO A 270 0.34 7.74 8.56
C PRO A 270 1.44 8.19 7.57
N SER A 271 1.90 7.33 6.65
CA SER A 271 2.93 7.70 5.67
C SER A 271 2.49 8.74 4.64
N GLY A 272 1.19 8.86 4.40
CA GLY A 272 0.59 9.70 3.38
C GLY A 272 0.56 9.12 1.97
N GLU A 273 1.03 7.93 1.80
CA GLU A 273 0.72 7.18 0.60
C GLU A 273 -0.73 6.71 0.65
N ALA A 274 -1.42 6.77 -0.49
CA ALA A 274 -2.78 6.28 -0.65
C ALA A 274 -2.82 5.16 -1.70
N PRO A 275 -2.27 3.97 -1.38
CA PRO A 275 -2.26 2.86 -2.31
C PRO A 275 -3.68 2.36 -2.58
N LEU A 276 -3.88 1.91 -3.82
CA LEU A 276 -5.11 1.22 -4.22
C LEU A 276 -4.94 -0.28 -4.01
N VAL A 277 -5.96 -0.90 -3.44
CA VAL A 277 -6.01 -2.36 -3.25
C VAL A 277 -7.31 -2.92 -3.78
N HIS A 278 -7.26 -4.15 -4.26
CA HIS A 278 -8.44 -4.89 -4.68
C HIS A 278 -8.96 -5.74 -3.53
N VAL A 279 -10.27 -5.65 -3.28
CA VAL A 279 -10.90 -6.33 -2.14
C VAL A 279 -11.22 -7.78 -2.48
N ARG A 280 -10.85 -8.67 -1.58
CA ARG A 280 -11.31 -10.04 -1.53
C ARG A 280 -11.95 -10.35 -0.19
N MET A 281 -12.94 -11.23 -0.22
CA MET A 281 -13.43 -11.83 1.03
C MET A 281 -12.35 -12.76 1.58
N ALA A 282 -12.01 -12.61 2.85
CA ALA A 282 -11.23 -13.61 3.53
C ALA A 282 -12.05 -14.90 3.61
N ASP A 283 -11.39 -16.04 3.39
CA ASP A 283 -11.90 -17.30 3.88
C ASP A 283 -12.17 -17.14 5.40
N SER A 284 -13.39 -17.42 5.84
CA SER A 284 -13.80 -17.25 7.25
C SER A 284 -12.85 -17.99 8.19
N ALA A 285 -12.41 -19.19 7.83
CA ALA A 285 -11.46 -19.98 8.60
C ALA A 285 -10.07 -19.30 8.72
N TYR A 286 -9.61 -18.59 7.68
CA TYR A 286 -8.36 -17.84 7.72
C TYR A 286 -8.49 -16.60 8.60
N ALA A 287 -9.57 -15.86 8.46
CA ALA A 287 -9.83 -14.67 9.25
C ALA A 287 -9.97 -15.04 10.75
N GLU A 288 -10.77 -16.05 11.07
CA GLU A 288 -10.97 -16.53 12.44
C GLU A 288 -9.67 -17.03 13.08
N ALA A 289 -8.85 -17.81 12.36
CA ALA A 289 -7.60 -18.31 12.88
C ALA A 289 -6.58 -17.18 13.15
N LYS A 290 -6.63 -16.12 12.38
CA LYS A 290 -5.77 -14.94 12.56
C LYS A 290 -6.24 -14.04 13.70
N LEU A 291 -7.54 -13.82 13.79
CA LEU A 291 -8.16 -13.01 14.83
C LEU A 291 -8.03 -13.69 16.21
N ALA A 292 -8.23 -15.02 16.27
CA ALA A 292 -8.05 -15.79 17.50
C ALA A 292 -6.62 -15.79 18.05
N SER A 293 -5.62 -15.52 17.21
CA SER A 293 -4.20 -15.42 17.60
C SER A 293 -3.77 -14.00 17.98
N SER A 294 -4.65 -13.01 17.83
CA SER A 294 -4.35 -11.60 18.13
C SER A 294 -4.91 -11.23 19.51
N ALA A 295 -4.18 -10.40 20.26
CA ALA A 295 -4.62 -9.84 21.53
C ALA A 295 -5.65 -8.69 21.38
N VAL A 296 -6.20 -8.52 20.17
CA VAL A 296 -7.11 -7.42 19.83
C VAL A 296 -8.54 -7.81 20.20
N GLY A 297 -9.31 -6.88 20.77
CA GLY A 297 -10.68 -7.11 21.24
C GLY A 297 -11.66 -7.53 20.12
N GLU A 298 -12.79 -8.11 20.52
CA GLU A 298 -13.83 -8.62 19.58
C GLU A 298 -14.34 -7.54 18.61
N ASP A 299 -14.43 -6.27 19.03
CA ASP A 299 -14.91 -5.17 18.20
C ASP A 299 -13.98 -4.87 17.02
N ALA A 300 -12.65 -4.93 17.23
CA ALA A 300 -11.67 -4.77 16.15
C ALA A 300 -11.70 -5.92 15.14
N CYS A 301 -12.19 -7.08 15.54
CA CYS A 301 -12.36 -8.23 14.66
C CYS A 301 -13.48 -8.04 13.63
N SER A 302 -14.49 -7.23 13.96
CA SER A 302 -15.61 -6.95 13.06
C SER A 302 -15.24 -6.04 11.89
N SER A 303 -14.17 -5.23 12.03
CA SER A 303 -13.69 -4.27 11.02
C SER A 303 -12.22 -4.51 10.64
N ALA A 304 -11.82 -5.77 10.50
CA ALA A 304 -10.44 -6.13 10.19
C ALA A 304 -10.13 -6.10 8.68
N ILE A 305 -8.96 -5.53 8.34
CA ILE A 305 -8.36 -5.59 7.01
C ILE A 305 -7.01 -6.30 7.07
N PHE A 306 -6.83 -7.30 6.20
CA PHE A 306 -5.59 -8.06 6.07
C PHE A 306 -4.81 -7.59 4.86
N LEU A 307 -3.61 -7.09 5.08
CA LEU A 307 -2.75 -6.52 4.04
C LEU A 307 -1.44 -7.29 3.87
N PRO A 308 -0.91 -7.36 2.62
CA PRO A 308 0.44 -7.85 2.40
C PRO A 308 1.47 -6.95 3.09
N ASN A 309 2.58 -7.53 3.56
CA ASN A 309 3.65 -6.83 4.28
C ASN A 309 4.16 -5.58 3.52
N ARG A 310 4.27 -5.66 2.20
CA ARG A 310 4.67 -4.52 1.38
C ARG A 310 3.69 -3.34 1.48
N MET A 311 2.40 -3.62 1.44
CA MET A 311 1.37 -2.61 1.55
C MET A 311 1.38 -1.97 2.94
N THR A 312 1.52 -2.80 3.96
CA THR A 312 1.68 -2.35 5.35
C THR A 312 2.89 -1.42 5.51
N LYS A 313 4.04 -1.78 4.93
CA LYS A 313 5.23 -0.91 4.92
C LYS A 313 5.02 0.40 4.16
N ARG A 314 4.25 0.41 3.09
CA ARG A 314 3.90 1.64 2.37
C ARG A 314 3.03 2.56 3.21
N LEU A 315 2.04 2.01 3.91
CA LEU A 315 1.12 2.78 4.74
C LEU A 315 1.78 3.38 5.99
N PHE A 316 2.76 2.68 6.57
CA PHE A 316 3.39 3.07 7.83
C PHE A 316 4.86 3.50 7.69
N GLY A 317 5.55 3.11 6.61
CA GLY A 317 6.95 3.41 6.38
C GLY A 317 7.19 4.75 5.71
N GLY A 318 8.12 5.55 6.22
CA GLY A 318 8.73 6.66 5.48
C GLY A 318 8.16 8.06 5.67
N ALA A 319 7.18 8.29 6.54
CA ALA A 319 6.63 9.63 6.77
C ALA A 319 7.53 10.52 7.64
N SER A 320 8.31 9.94 8.52
CA SER A 320 9.37 10.61 9.26
C SER A 320 10.62 9.74 9.24
N GLY A 321 11.77 10.31 8.97
CA GLY A 321 13.07 9.59 8.95
C GLY A 321 13.48 8.97 10.29
N GLN A 322 12.57 8.82 11.24
CA GLN A 322 12.80 8.40 12.61
C GLN A 322 12.06 7.14 13.04
N GLY A 323 11.27 6.48 12.17
CA GLY A 323 10.67 5.17 12.51
C GLY A 323 9.66 5.19 13.67
N LEU A 324 8.91 6.28 13.84
CA LEU A 324 8.01 6.50 14.98
C LEU A 324 6.86 5.50 15.05
N LEU A 325 6.42 4.98 13.90
CA LEU A 325 5.25 4.11 13.79
C LEU A 325 5.62 2.85 13.01
N GLU A 326 6.06 1.82 13.72
CA GLU A 326 6.11 0.48 13.15
C GLU A 326 4.68 -0.09 13.09
N PRO A 327 4.31 -0.76 11.98
CA PRO A 327 2.99 -1.35 11.85
C PRO A 327 2.79 -2.52 12.81
N GLU A 328 1.78 -2.41 13.66
CA GLU A 328 1.36 -3.46 14.61
C GLU A 328 -0.05 -3.93 14.29
N ALA A 329 -0.40 -5.16 14.68
CA ALA A 329 -1.75 -5.68 14.50
C ALA A 329 -2.75 -4.83 15.30
N GLY A 330 -3.89 -4.52 14.71
CA GLY A 330 -4.92 -3.68 15.32
C GLY A 330 -4.79 -2.18 15.04
N MET A 331 -3.67 -1.70 14.48
CA MET A 331 -3.54 -0.28 14.12
C MET A 331 -4.61 0.14 13.12
N PRO A 332 -5.16 1.37 13.24
CA PRO A 332 -6.16 1.87 12.32
C PRO A 332 -5.58 2.13 10.92
N VAL A 333 -6.39 1.89 9.92
CA VAL A 333 -6.19 2.27 8.52
C VAL A 333 -7.48 2.92 8.03
N LEU A 334 -7.39 4.06 7.37
CA LEU A 334 -8.54 4.66 6.71
C LEU A 334 -8.75 4.00 5.34
N VAL A 335 -9.99 3.63 5.09
CA VAL A 335 -10.40 2.95 3.88
C VAL A 335 -11.48 3.78 3.18
N GLN A 336 -11.21 4.14 1.94
CA GLN A 336 -12.14 4.90 1.12
C GLN A 336 -12.49 4.11 -0.14
N ARG A 337 -13.77 4.05 -0.48
CA ARG A 337 -14.20 3.43 -1.74
C ARG A 337 -13.71 4.29 -2.91
N THR A 338 -13.09 3.64 -3.87
CA THR A 338 -12.79 4.25 -5.16
C THR A 338 -13.67 3.60 -6.23
N PRO A 339 -13.99 4.32 -7.31
CA PRO A 339 -14.58 3.68 -8.48
C PRO A 339 -13.75 2.45 -8.85
N ALA A 340 -14.42 1.35 -9.18
CA ALA A 340 -13.76 0.09 -9.51
C ALA A 340 -12.78 0.32 -10.69
N ARG A 341 -11.49 0.16 -10.43
CA ARG A 341 -10.42 0.20 -11.44
C ARG A 341 -10.00 -1.22 -11.82
N ALA A 342 -10.98 -2.07 -12.00
CA ALA A 342 -10.78 -3.45 -12.42
C ALA A 342 -11.59 -3.72 -13.69
N CYS A 343 -10.98 -4.42 -14.63
CA CYS A 343 -11.60 -4.88 -15.85
C CYS A 343 -11.51 -6.41 -15.90
N MET A 344 -12.64 -7.06 -16.19
CA MET A 344 -12.65 -8.50 -16.44
C MET A 344 -12.14 -8.76 -17.86
N VAL A 345 -11.10 -9.57 -17.97
CA VAL A 345 -10.46 -9.84 -19.25
C VAL A 345 -10.44 -11.34 -19.57
N ARG A 346 -10.65 -11.70 -20.81
CA ARG A 346 -10.35 -13.05 -21.29
C ARG A 346 -8.85 -13.21 -21.50
N VAL A 347 -8.37 -14.45 -21.39
CA VAL A 347 -6.95 -14.75 -21.50
C VAL A 347 -6.72 -15.76 -22.63
N PRO A 348 -6.81 -15.35 -23.91
CA PRO A 348 -6.47 -16.20 -25.05
C PRO A 348 -4.96 -16.44 -25.13
N VAL A 349 -4.58 -17.41 -25.97
CA VAL A 349 -3.16 -17.73 -26.22
C VAL A 349 -2.59 -16.72 -27.23
N ALA A 350 -1.43 -16.15 -26.88
CA ALA A 350 -0.65 -15.34 -27.81
C ALA A 350 0.12 -16.24 -28.81
N GLU A 351 0.32 -15.73 -30.03
CA GLU A 351 1.14 -16.42 -31.05
C GLU A 351 2.63 -16.46 -30.64
N HIS A 352 3.10 -15.44 -29.94
CA HIS A 352 4.48 -15.33 -29.50
C HIS A 352 4.66 -15.84 -28.07
N VAL A 353 5.74 -16.57 -27.84
CA VAL A 353 6.04 -17.18 -26.53
C VAL A 353 6.64 -16.19 -25.51
N ASP A 354 7.07 -15.03 -25.98
CA ASP A 354 7.81 -14.03 -25.22
C ASP A 354 7.10 -12.68 -25.12
N ARG A 355 5.82 -12.62 -25.46
CA ARG A 355 5.05 -11.38 -25.46
C ARG A 355 3.67 -11.55 -24.86
N VAL A 356 3.23 -10.51 -24.15
CA VAL A 356 1.86 -10.34 -23.68
C VAL A 356 1.25 -9.20 -24.48
N TYR A 357 0.02 -9.38 -24.95
CA TYR A 357 -0.71 -8.38 -25.70
C TYR A 357 -2.05 -8.10 -25.02
N VAL A 358 -2.54 -6.88 -25.17
CA VAL A 358 -3.88 -6.50 -24.74
C VAL A 358 -4.75 -6.16 -25.95
N SER A 359 -6.05 -6.42 -25.85
CA SER A 359 -7.01 -6.01 -26.86
C SER A 359 -7.15 -4.49 -26.88
N HIS A 360 -7.73 -3.97 -27.98
CA HIS A 360 -7.99 -2.53 -28.12
C HIS A 360 -8.86 -2.01 -26.96
N ASP A 361 -9.91 -2.73 -26.58
CA ASP A 361 -10.80 -2.35 -25.49
C ASP A 361 -10.08 -2.24 -24.15
N VAL A 362 -9.13 -3.16 -23.87
CA VAL A 362 -8.30 -3.12 -22.66
C VAL A 362 -7.32 -1.94 -22.72
N ALA A 363 -6.71 -1.69 -23.87
CA ALA A 363 -5.80 -0.56 -24.05
C ALA A 363 -6.53 0.78 -23.84
N GLU A 364 -7.71 0.94 -24.43
CA GLU A 364 -8.55 2.12 -24.27
C GLU A 364 -9.01 2.30 -22.81
N TRP A 365 -9.39 1.19 -22.15
CA TRP A 365 -9.72 1.22 -20.73
C TRP A 365 -8.53 1.66 -19.87
N ILE A 366 -7.32 1.11 -20.12
CA ILE A 366 -6.10 1.52 -19.40
C ILE A 366 -5.84 3.02 -19.61
N GLU A 367 -5.92 3.50 -20.85
CA GLU A 367 -5.70 4.91 -21.20
C GLU A 367 -6.70 5.83 -20.49
N LYS A 368 -7.98 5.45 -20.48
CA LYS A 368 -9.05 6.20 -19.79
C LYS A 368 -8.83 6.25 -18.28
N GLU A 369 -8.45 5.12 -17.66
CA GLU A 369 -8.27 5.03 -16.22
C GLU A 369 -6.93 5.60 -15.74
N THR A 370 -5.89 5.59 -16.59
CA THR A 370 -4.60 6.19 -16.24
C THR A 370 -4.60 7.70 -16.44
N GLY A 371 -5.28 8.21 -17.47
CA GLY A 371 -5.42 9.63 -17.75
C GLY A 371 -4.13 10.44 -17.57
N ASP A 372 -4.28 11.72 -17.24
CA ASP A 372 -3.17 12.63 -16.90
C ASP A 372 -2.63 12.47 -15.47
N SER A 373 -2.85 11.31 -14.84
CA SER A 373 -2.38 11.12 -13.46
C SER A 373 -0.84 11.14 -13.42
N ALA A 374 -0.30 12.01 -12.58
CA ALA A 374 1.15 12.16 -12.37
C ALA A 374 1.83 10.91 -11.75
N ARG A 375 1.05 9.88 -11.39
CA ARG A 375 1.55 8.64 -10.80
C ARG A 375 1.58 7.53 -11.85
N PRO A 376 2.71 6.81 -12.00
CA PRO A 376 2.77 5.65 -12.85
C PRO A 376 1.79 4.59 -12.33
N LYS A 377 1.08 3.92 -13.25
CA LYS A 377 0.17 2.82 -12.95
C LYS A 377 0.74 1.52 -13.51
N GLU A 378 0.46 0.43 -12.85
CA GLU A 378 0.72 -0.92 -13.31
C GLU A 378 -0.60 -1.63 -13.54
N CYS A 379 -0.64 -2.57 -14.47
CA CYS A 379 -1.76 -3.48 -14.61
C CYS A 379 -1.38 -4.83 -13.99
N VAL A 380 -2.22 -5.34 -13.12
CA VAL A 380 -2.03 -6.65 -12.50
C VAL A 380 -3.11 -7.59 -13.01
N LEU A 381 -2.69 -8.59 -13.77
CA LEU A 381 -3.55 -9.69 -14.19
C LEU A 381 -3.51 -10.76 -13.09
N TYR A 382 -4.63 -11.01 -12.47
CA TYR A 382 -4.73 -11.85 -11.30
C TYR A 382 -5.56 -13.11 -11.55
N SER A 383 -5.03 -14.27 -11.14
CA SER A 383 -5.75 -15.54 -11.18
C SER A 383 -6.20 -15.96 -9.79
N ARG A 384 -7.52 -16.03 -9.59
CA ARG A 384 -8.12 -16.54 -8.34
C ARG A 384 -7.91 -18.05 -8.15
N VAL A 385 -7.60 -18.76 -9.23
CA VAL A 385 -7.46 -20.23 -9.20
C VAL A 385 -6.11 -20.65 -8.65
N SER A 386 -5.04 -19.97 -9.08
CA SER A 386 -3.66 -20.32 -8.69
C SER A 386 -3.02 -19.34 -7.72
N ASP A 387 -3.75 -18.29 -7.31
CA ASP A 387 -3.22 -17.14 -6.56
C ASP A 387 -1.98 -16.51 -7.23
N THR A 388 -1.85 -16.71 -8.54
CA THR A 388 -0.76 -16.20 -9.35
C THR A 388 -1.14 -14.86 -9.95
N GLN A 389 -0.20 -13.93 -9.97
CA GLN A 389 -0.38 -12.62 -10.59
C GLN A 389 0.71 -12.34 -11.62
N LEU A 390 0.31 -11.68 -12.71
CA LEU A 390 1.21 -11.09 -13.69
C LEU A 390 1.13 -9.57 -13.58
N VAL A 391 2.24 -8.93 -13.32
CA VAL A 391 2.33 -7.47 -13.36
C VAL A 391 2.76 -7.04 -14.75
N ILE A 392 1.93 -6.21 -15.39
CA ILE A 392 2.15 -5.67 -16.72
C ILE A 392 2.39 -4.17 -16.58
N ASP A 393 3.52 -3.69 -17.08
CA ASP A 393 3.76 -2.25 -17.22
C ASP A 393 3.03 -1.71 -18.46
N PRO A 394 1.98 -0.91 -18.32
CA PRO A 394 1.20 -0.41 -19.46
C PRO A 394 1.96 0.56 -20.36
N HIS A 395 3.08 1.11 -19.89
CA HIS A 395 3.91 2.04 -20.65
C HIS A 395 5.25 1.43 -21.07
N GLY A 396 5.51 0.18 -20.67
CA GLY A 396 6.73 -0.54 -20.96
C GLY A 396 6.69 -1.35 -22.25
N ALA A 397 7.80 -2.05 -22.51
CA ALA A 397 7.92 -2.96 -23.64
C ALA A 397 7.25 -4.34 -23.42
N ASP A 398 6.61 -4.53 -22.26
CA ASP A 398 6.07 -5.84 -21.87
C ASP A 398 4.74 -6.18 -22.51
N TYR A 399 4.05 -5.19 -23.10
CA TYR A 399 2.87 -5.43 -23.89
C TYR A 399 2.73 -4.44 -25.05
N ALA A 400 1.96 -4.83 -26.05
CA ALA A 400 1.52 -3.95 -27.12
C ALA A 400 0.03 -4.13 -27.37
N PRO A 401 -0.71 -3.08 -27.74
CA PRO A 401 -2.10 -3.20 -28.17
C PRO A 401 -2.19 -4.17 -29.34
N TYR A 402 -3.10 -5.12 -29.27
CA TYR A 402 -3.30 -6.11 -30.32
C TYR A 402 -4.70 -5.94 -30.91
N ALA A 403 -4.76 -5.48 -32.15
CA ALA A 403 -5.99 -5.28 -32.88
C ALA A 403 -6.50 -6.62 -33.42
N LEU A 404 -6.95 -7.51 -32.55
CA LEU A 404 -7.71 -8.68 -33.00
C LEU A 404 -9.21 -8.37 -33.04
N VAL A 405 -9.87 -9.05 -33.96
CA VAL A 405 -11.29 -8.96 -34.28
C VAL A 405 -12.22 -9.41 -33.12
N ALA A 406 -11.66 -9.76 -31.98
CA ALA A 406 -12.45 -10.15 -30.82
C ALA A 406 -13.00 -8.89 -30.11
N HIS A 407 -14.30 -8.69 -30.20
CA HIS A 407 -15.06 -7.63 -29.56
C HIS A 407 -15.13 -7.75 -28.01
N GLU A 408 -14.07 -8.24 -27.36
CA GLU A 408 -14.07 -8.51 -25.93
C GLU A 408 -12.73 -8.14 -25.32
N ALA A 409 -12.79 -7.54 -24.14
CA ALA A 409 -11.61 -7.23 -23.35
C ALA A 409 -10.77 -8.50 -23.13
N SER A 410 -9.55 -8.51 -23.67
CA SER A 410 -8.69 -9.68 -23.66
C SER A 410 -7.22 -9.34 -23.40
N VAL A 411 -6.54 -10.21 -22.64
CA VAL A 411 -5.09 -10.19 -22.46
C VAL A 411 -4.51 -11.48 -23.01
N TYR A 412 -3.72 -11.38 -24.05
CA TYR A 412 -3.11 -12.53 -24.73
C TYR A 412 -1.80 -12.89 -24.06
N VAL A 413 -1.69 -14.13 -23.60
CA VAL A 413 -0.49 -14.62 -22.92
C VAL A 413 0.07 -15.86 -23.62
N PRO A 414 1.37 -16.15 -23.50
CA PRO A 414 1.96 -17.37 -24.01
C PRO A 414 1.27 -18.62 -23.47
N ARG A 415 1.24 -19.69 -24.28
CA ARG A 415 0.54 -20.93 -23.92
C ARG A 415 0.99 -21.53 -22.59
N TYR A 416 2.30 -21.58 -22.34
CA TYR A 416 2.85 -22.12 -21.10
C TYR A 416 2.45 -21.26 -19.90
N PHE A 417 2.29 -19.96 -20.10
CA PHE A 417 1.91 -19.04 -19.04
C PHE A 417 0.47 -19.23 -18.57
N LYS A 418 -0.45 -19.65 -19.45
CA LYS A 418 -1.82 -20.02 -19.05
C LYS A 418 -1.82 -21.13 -17.98
N THR A 419 -0.87 -22.05 -18.06
CA THR A 419 -0.72 -23.12 -17.05
C THR A 419 -0.32 -22.55 -15.70
N LEU A 420 0.60 -21.57 -15.67
CA LEU A 420 0.99 -20.89 -14.43
C LEU A 420 -0.19 -20.12 -13.81
N LEU A 421 -1.05 -19.53 -14.62
CA LEU A 421 -2.26 -18.87 -14.19
C LEU A 421 -3.37 -19.85 -13.75
N GLY A 422 -3.13 -21.16 -13.83
CA GLY A 422 -4.12 -22.18 -13.47
C GLY A 422 -5.31 -22.29 -14.43
N ILE A 423 -5.23 -21.65 -15.62
CA ILE A 423 -6.35 -21.61 -16.57
C ILE A 423 -6.37 -22.84 -17.49
N GLY A 424 -5.23 -23.52 -17.65
CA GLY A 424 -5.12 -24.71 -18.50
C GLY A 424 -5.35 -24.47 -19.99
N GLN A 425 -5.53 -25.56 -20.76
CA GLN A 425 -5.83 -25.49 -22.20
C GLN A 425 -7.32 -25.32 -22.53
N LEU A 426 -8.18 -25.67 -21.58
CA LEU A 426 -9.61 -25.47 -21.66
C LEU A 426 -10.02 -24.44 -20.61
N PRO A 427 -11.07 -23.67 -20.87
CA PRO A 427 -11.64 -22.82 -19.84
C PRO A 427 -12.25 -23.71 -18.77
N VAL A 428 -11.44 -24.17 -17.83
CA VAL A 428 -11.94 -24.87 -16.64
C VAL A 428 -12.51 -23.78 -15.74
N HIS A 429 -13.82 -23.64 -15.78
CA HIS A 429 -14.56 -22.78 -14.91
C HIS A 429 -14.57 -23.42 -13.54
N GLN A 430 -13.90 -22.79 -12.60
CA GLN A 430 -13.90 -23.19 -11.21
C GLN A 430 -14.32 -21.99 -10.37
N ILE A 431 -15.34 -22.17 -9.56
CA ILE A 431 -15.84 -21.17 -8.62
C ILE A 431 -15.86 -21.85 -7.26
N ARG A 432 -15.43 -21.18 -6.21
CA ARG A 432 -15.57 -21.74 -4.85
C ARG A 432 -17.06 -21.94 -4.54
N GLN A 433 -17.41 -23.03 -3.87
CA GLN A 433 -18.82 -23.34 -3.53
C GLN A 433 -19.46 -22.20 -2.75
N GLU A 434 -18.75 -21.65 -1.77
CA GLU A 434 -19.20 -20.50 -0.97
C GLU A 434 -19.41 -19.24 -1.82
N GLU A 435 -18.49 -18.97 -2.75
CA GLU A 435 -18.61 -17.85 -3.70
C GLU A 435 -19.81 -18.06 -4.64
N MET A 436 -20.04 -19.28 -5.10
CA MET A 436 -21.21 -19.63 -5.92
C MET A 436 -22.51 -19.35 -5.18
N GLU A 437 -22.62 -19.73 -3.92
CA GLU A 437 -23.83 -19.49 -3.10
C GLU A 437 -24.09 -17.99 -2.91
N LEU A 438 -23.05 -17.22 -2.63
CA LEU A 438 -23.16 -15.76 -2.50
C LEU A 438 -23.59 -15.08 -3.81
N LEU A 439 -23.05 -15.54 -4.93
CA LEU A 439 -23.37 -15.00 -6.24
C LEU A 439 -24.81 -15.35 -6.63
N LEU A 440 -25.23 -16.58 -6.39
CA LEU A 440 -26.61 -17.03 -6.63
C LEU A 440 -27.61 -16.29 -5.74
N GLY A 441 -27.25 -15.91 -4.53
CA GLY A 441 -28.10 -15.12 -3.64
C GLY A 441 -28.37 -13.69 -4.14
N ARG A 442 -27.59 -13.19 -5.09
CA ARG A 442 -27.70 -11.85 -5.70
C ARG A 442 -28.26 -11.85 -7.13
N ALA A 443 -28.40 -13.02 -7.74
CA ALA A 443 -28.80 -13.19 -9.11
C ALA A 443 -30.33 -13.28 -9.27
N ASP A 444 -30.84 -12.92 -10.45
CA ASP A 444 -32.20 -13.22 -10.85
C ASP A 444 -32.42 -14.74 -11.03
N ALA A 445 -33.69 -15.17 -11.05
CA ALA A 445 -34.05 -16.57 -11.09
C ALA A 445 -33.50 -17.30 -12.35
N ASP A 446 -33.52 -16.64 -13.50
CA ASP A 446 -33.05 -17.21 -14.77
C ASP A 446 -31.53 -17.42 -14.76
N THR A 447 -30.79 -16.44 -14.25
CA THR A 447 -29.34 -16.50 -14.06
C THR A 447 -28.97 -17.59 -13.06
N CYS A 448 -29.69 -17.70 -11.93
CA CYS A 448 -29.49 -18.77 -10.94
C CYS A 448 -29.70 -20.16 -11.55
N GLU A 449 -30.75 -20.34 -12.32
CA GLU A 449 -31.02 -21.62 -12.96
C GLU A 449 -29.97 -22.00 -14.00
N LEU A 450 -29.53 -21.02 -14.82
CA LEU A 450 -28.48 -21.20 -15.81
C LEU A 450 -27.16 -21.60 -15.14
N MET A 451 -26.77 -20.93 -14.09
CA MET A 451 -25.53 -21.22 -13.34
C MET A 451 -25.59 -22.62 -12.70
N ARG A 452 -26.69 -22.97 -12.03
CA ARG A 452 -26.87 -24.31 -11.42
C ARG A 452 -26.88 -25.45 -12.43
N ARG A 453 -27.38 -25.21 -13.64
CA ARG A 453 -27.33 -26.19 -14.75
C ARG A 453 -25.92 -26.35 -15.29
N SER A 454 -25.17 -25.26 -15.33
CA SER A 454 -23.84 -25.23 -15.95
C SER A 454 -22.73 -25.71 -15.02
N TYR A 455 -22.89 -25.52 -13.73
CA TYR A 455 -21.89 -25.85 -12.72
C TYR A 455 -22.33 -26.99 -11.82
N SER A 456 -21.38 -27.83 -11.41
CA SER A 456 -21.60 -28.86 -10.40
C SER A 456 -20.56 -28.73 -9.29
N PRO A 457 -20.99 -28.87 -8.01
CA PRO A 457 -20.05 -28.95 -6.90
C PRO A 457 -19.19 -30.21 -7.03
N SER A 458 -17.94 -30.14 -6.58
CA SER A 458 -17.09 -31.33 -6.49
C SER A 458 -17.69 -32.34 -5.53
N THR A 459 -17.59 -33.61 -5.91
CA THR A 459 -18.09 -34.73 -5.08
C THR A 459 -17.11 -35.09 -3.95
N THR A 460 -15.92 -34.54 -3.94
CA THR A 460 -14.91 -34.80 -2.90
C THR A 460 -14.94 -33.71 -1.84
N ARG A 461 -15.04 -34.12 -0.58
CA ARG A 461 -15.10 -33.22 0.59
C ARG A 461 -13.87 -32.30 0.74
N SER A 462 -12.76 -32.62 0.05
CA SER A 462 -11.52 -31.86 0.04
C SER A 462 -11.40 -30.87 -1.11
N ASP A 463 -12.37 -30.81 -2.02
CA ASP A 463 -12.34 -29.91 -3.18
C ASP A 463 -13.51 -28.90 -3.06
N PRO A 464 -13.24 -27.68 -2.59
CA PRO A 464 -14.28 -26.69 -2.32
C PRO A 464 -14.79 -25.95 -3.58
N PHE A 465 -14.56 -26.51 -4.78
CA PHE A 465 -14.91 -25.84 -6.04
C PHE A 465 -16.14 -26.41 -6.73
N CYS A 466 -16.93 -25.53 -7.34
CA CYS A 466 -17.88 -25.86 -8.39
C CYS A 466 -17.17 -25.81 -9.73
N ARG A 467 -17.37 -26.81 -10.58
CA ARG A 467 -16.77 -26.90 -11.90
C ARG A 467 -17.81 -26.85 -12.99
N LEU A 468 -17.48 -26.26 -14.14
CA LEU A 468 -18.33 -26.33 -15.31
C LEU A 468 -18.50 -27.81 -15.71
N ARG A 469 -19.73 -28.23 -15.95
CA ARG A 469 -20.02 -29.60 -16.36
C ARG A 469 -19.40 -29.87 -17.73
N GLU A 470 -18.82 -31.05 -17.91
CA GLU A 470 -18.26 -31.48 -19.19
C GLU A 470 -19.35 -31.64 -20.27
N ASP A 471 -20.56 -32.02 -19.85
CA ASP A 471 -21.71 -32.12 -20.72
C ASP A 471 -22.59 -30.86 -20.59
N CYS A 472 -22.18 -29.81 -21.29
CA CYS A 472 -22.98 -28.60 -21.46
C CYS A 472 -23.87 -28.65 -22.72
N SER A 473 -24.24 -29.83 -23.19
CA SER A 473 -25.15 -29.98 -24.32
C SER A 473 -26.51 -29.36 -23.97
N GLY A 474 -26.85 -28.27 -24.67
CA GLY A 474 -28.10 -27.53 -24.44
C GLY A 474 -27.96 -26.26 -23.61
N VAL A 475 -26.74 -25.90 -23.15
CA VAL A 475 -26.48 -24.62 -22.53
C VAL A 475 -26.03 -23.62 -23.58
N ASP A 476 -26.72 -22.49 -23.69
CA ASP A 476 -26.27 -21.37 -24.53
C ASP A 476 -25.03 -20.74 -23.88
N LEU A 477 -23.85 -21.07 -24.39
CA LEU A 477 -22.57 -20.57 -23.90
C LEU A 477 -22.44 -19.04 -23.95
N ARG A 478 -23.18 -18.37 -24.84
CA ARG A 478 -23.20 -16.91 -24.88
C ARG A 478 -24.00 -16.34 -23.69
N ARG A 479 -25.15 -16.93 -23.39
CA ARG A 479 -25.96 -16.56 -22.22
C ARG A 479 -25.22 -16.88 -20.93
N LEU A 480 -24.53 -18.03 -20.87
CA LEU A 480 -23.70 -18.37 -19.72
C LEU A 480 -22.58 -17.33 -19.51
N ALA A 481 -21.88 -16.96 -20.57
CA ALA A 481 -20.83 -15.94 -20.51
C ALA A 481 -21.37 -14.57 -20.07
N GLN A 482 -22.59 -14.21 -20.50
CA GLN A 482 -23.25 -12.97 -20.04
C GLN A 482 -23.65 -13.04 -18.56
N ALA A 483 -24.21 -14.19 -18.13
CA ALA A 483 -24.56 -14.42 -16.74
C ALA A 483 -23.33 -14.40 -15.82
N GLU A 484 -22.26 -15.07 -16.22
CA GLU A 484 -20.98 -15.08 -15.52
C GLU A 484 -20.40 -13.65 -15.40
N ARG A 485 -20.51 -12.83 -16.44
CA ARG A 485 -20.11 -11.41 -16.38
C ARG A 485 -20.98 -10.61 -15.41
N ALA A 486 -22.28 -10.74 -15.53
CA ALA A 486 -23.23 -10.01 -14.69
C ALA A 486 -23.02 -10.32 -13.20
N LEU A 487 -22.58 -11.54 -12.90
CA LEU A 487 -22.29 -11.99 -11.54
C LEU A 487 -20.83 -11.73 -11.11
N GLY A 488 -19.98 -11.23 -12.00
CA GLY A 488 -18.55 -11.08 -11.73
C GLY A 488 -17.79 -12.41 -11.59
N VAL A 489 -18.36 -13.52 -12.12
CA VAL A 489 -17.80 -14.88 -12.09
C VAL A 489 -17.06 -15.21 -13.37
N ASP A 490 -16.89 -14.26 -14.27
CA ASP A 490 -16.29 -14.55 -15.56
C ASP A 490 -14.90 -15.18 -15.34
N LYS A 491 -14.66 -16.23 -16.07
CA LYS A 491 -13.42 -16.98 -16.33
C LYS A 491 -12.23 -16.14 -16.60
N ALA A 492 -12.53 -14.94 -16.81
CA ALA A 492 -11.60 -13.92 -17.00
C ALA A 492 -10.84 -13.71 -15.71
N LEU A 493 -9.62 -13.45 -15.85
CA LEU A 493 -8.83 -12.92 -14.80
C LEU A 493 -9.20 -11.45 -14.60
N GLU A 494 -9.11 -10.99 -13.39
CA GLU A 494 -9.24 -9.57 -13.12
C GLU A 494 -7.96 -8.85 -13.54
N LEU A 495 -8.09 -7.83 -14.38
CA LEU A 495 -7.04 -6.87 -14.67
C LEU A 495 -7.27 -5.64 -13.79
N VAL A 496 -6.38 -5.40 -12.87
CA VAL A 496 -6.49 -4.33 -11.87
C VAL A 496 -5.41 -3.28 -12.15
N LEU A 497 -5.77 -2.00 -12.08
CA LEU A 497 -4.81 -0.91 -12.08
C LEU A 497 -4.29 -0.66 -10.68
N ALA A 498 -2.99 -0.75 -10.51
CA ALA A 498 -2.28 -0.53 -9.26
C ALA A 498 -1.27 0.62 -9.39
N ASP A 499 -0.87 1.19 -8.25
CA ASP A 499 0.18 2.20 -8.24
C ASP A 499 1.54 1.55 -8.42
N ALA A 500 2.28 1.99 -9.44
CA ALA A 500 3.63 1.53 -9.69
C ALA A 500 4.66 2.29 -8.83
N PRO A 501 5.72 1.63 -8.35
CA PRO A 501 6.86 2.33 -7.79
C PRO A 501 7.50 3.21 -8.87
N LYS A 502 7.98 4.40 -8.49
CA LYS A 502 8.67 5.31 -9.43
C LYS A 502 9.89 4.62 -10.03
N ALA A 503 9.82 4.27 -11.30
CA ALA A 503 10.98 3.78 -12.05
C ALA A 503 11.99 4.93 -12.25
N LYS A 504 13.28 4.63 -12.11
CA LYS A 504 14.32 5.58 -12.53
C LYS A 504 14.30 5.68 -14.05
N GLU A 505 13.88 6.82 -14.58
CA GLU A 505 13.90 7.05 -16.03
C GLU A 505 15.33 6.96 -16.57
N LYS A 506 15.52 6.12 -17.56
CA LYS A 506 16.77 6.08 -18.32
C LYS A 506 16.84 7.31 -19.22
N GLY A 507 17.99 8.01 -19.19
CA GLY A 507 18.25 9.11 -20.10
C GLY A 507 18.18 8.68 -21.59
N ARG A 508 18.07 9.64 -22.50
CA ARG A 508 17.94 9.42 -23.94
C ARG A 508 19.03 8.48 -24.51
N LEU A 509 20.27 8.61 -24.04
CA LEU A 509 21.39 7.74 -24.43
C LEU A 509 21.19 6.30 -23.98
N GLY A 510 20.71 6.05 -22.78
CA GLY A 510 20.45 4.69 -22.31
C GLY A 510 19.32 3.98 -23.09
N ARG A 511 18.31 4.72 -23.57
CA ARG A 511 17.27 4.16 -24.44
C ARG A 511 17.81 3.79 -25.82
N ILE A 512 18.73 4.56 -26.39
CA ILE A 512 19.38 4.26 -27.68
C ILE A 512 20.28 3.03 -27.52
N GLU A 513 21.02 2.92 -26.44
CA GLU A 513 21.86 1.77 -26.12
C GLU A 513 21.02 0.49 -25.99
N ASP A 514 19.92 0.54 -25.24
CA ASP A 514 19.02 -0.62 -25.09
C ASP A 514 18.43 -1.06 -26.46
N ALA A 515 17.98 -0.12 -27.28
CA ALA A 515 17.44 -0.42 -28.61
C ALA A 515 18.51 -1.02 -29.55
N PHE A 516 19.75 -0.57 -29.45
CA PHE A 516 20.86 -1.12 -30.20
C PHE A 516 21.18 -2.56 -29.76
N LEU A 517 21.29 -2.79 -28.44
CA LEU A 517 21.58 -4.10 -27.86
C LEU A 517 20.47 -5.11 -28.19
N ASP A 518 19.22 -4.74 -28.05
CA ASP A 518 18.06 -5.60 -28.39
C ASP A 518 18.10 -6.00 -29.88
N ARG A 519 18.42 -5.06 -30.76
CA ARG A 519 18.50 -5.37 -32.21
C ARG A 519 19.67 -6.30 -32.57
N TRP A 520 20.81 -6.18 -31.89
CA TRP A 520 22.04 -6.89 -32.27
C TRP A 520 22.22 -8.21 -31.52
N ILE A 521 21.86 -8.27 -30.26
CA ILE A 521 22.04 -9.43 -29.39
C ILE A 521 20.70 -10.11 -29.18
N GLY A 522 19.67 -9.32 -28.89
CA GLY A 522 18.33 -9.78 -28.57
C GLY A 522 18.23 -10.41 -27.19
N SER A 523 17.03 -10.53 -26.72
CA SER A 523 16.70 -11.13 -25.45
C SER A 523 15.38 -11.88 -25.57
N ARG A 524 15.22 -12.95 -24.80
CA ARG A 524 13.94 -13.63 -24.67
C ARG A 524 13.43 -13.42 -23.27
N LYS A 525 12.18 -12.98 -23.16
CA LYS A 525 11.51 -12.83 -21.89
C LYS A 525 10.91 -14.17 -21.47
N LEU A 526 11.19 -14.56 -20.23
CA LEU A 526 10.59 -15.74 -19.61
C LEU A 526 9.77 -15.27 -18.41
N TRP A 527 8.55 -15.74 -18.29
CA TRP A 527 7.72 -15.51 -17.10
C TRP A 527 7.83 -16.72 -16.20
N LEU A 528 8.35 -16.52 -15.01
CA LEU A 528 8.64 -17.58 -14.06
C LEU A 528 8.05 -17.26 -12.70
N LEU A 529 7.61 -18.28 -11.99
CA LEU A 529 7.23 -18.14 -10.58
C LEU A 529 8.47 -17.90 -9.73
N SER A 530 8.43 -16.90 -8.86
CA SER A 530 9.50 -16.69 -7.89
C SER A 530 9.52 -17.81 -6.86
N THR A 531 10.70 -18.18 -6.38
CA THR A 531 10.88 -19.11 -5.25
C THR A 531 12.01 -18.62 -4.35
N TYR A 532 12.12 -19.20 -3.16
CA TYR A 532 13.16 -18.84 -2.21
C TYR A 532 14.56 -19.26 -2.71
N ALA A 533 15.54 -18.42 -2.46
CA ALA A 533 16.94 -18.77 -2.67
C ALA A 533 17.48 -19.60 -1.49
N LYS A 534 18.62 -20.24 -1.71
CA LYS A 534 19.40 -20.81 -0.63
C LYS A 534 20.09 -19.69 0.15
N ASP A 535 20.38 -19.91 1.43
CA ASP A 535 21.02 -18.92 2.29
C ASP A 535 22.34 -18.37 1.71
N GLU A 536 23.11 -19.26 1.05
CA GLU A 536 24.36 -18.89 0.37
C GLU A 536 24.13 -17.94 -0.82
N ASP A 537 23.02 -18.11 -1.53
CA ASP A 537 22.67 -17.32 -2.69
C ASP A 537 22.12 -15.95 -2.26
N ASP A 538 21.45 -15.88 -1.12
CA ASP A 538 20.92 -14.64 -0.56
C ASP A 538 22.05 -13.63 -0.29
N ALA A 539 23.16 -14.09 0.31
CA ALA A 539 24.30 -13.24 0.60
C ALA A 539 25.04 -12.75 -0.65
N ASN A 540 24.97 -13.52 -1.76
CA ASN A 540 25.77 -13.29 -2.96
C ASN A 540 24.99 -12.70 -4.15
N GLY A 541 23.69 -12.47 -4.01
CA GLY A 541 22.83 -11.95 -5.08
C GLY A 541 22.74 -12.89 -6.27
N ILE A 542 22.60 -14.21 -6.00
CA ILE A 542 22.57 -15.26 -7.01
C ILE A 542 21.14 -15.74 -7.22
N ALA A 543 20.70 -15.73 -8.47
CA ALA A 543 19.50 -16.42 -8.91
C ALA A 543 19.84 -17.80 -9.48
N ARG A 544 18.94 -18.77 -9.32
CA ARG A 544 19.12 -20.09 -9.94
C ARG A 544 17.98 -20.40 -10.90
N LEU A 545 18.35 -21.05 -12.02
CA LEU A 545 17.46 -21.55 -13.05
C LEU A 545 17.74 -23.02 -13.33
N SER A 546 16.74 -23.73 -13.85
CA SER A 546 16.95 -25.09 -14.37
C SER A 546 17.82 -25.06 -15.64
N PRO A 547 18.46 -26.20 -16.01
CA PRO A 547 19.25 -26.28 -17.22
C PRO A 547 18.47 -25.90 -18.49
N ASP A 548 17.20 -26.25 -18.56
CA ASP A 548 16.37 -25.96 -19.73
C ASP A 548 15.98 -24.48 -19.80
N LEU A 549 15.71 -23.83 -18.66
CA LEU A 549 15.48 -22.39 -18.59
C LEU A 549 16.76 -21.60 -18.94
N MET A 550 17.93 -22.07 -18.53
CA MET A 550 19.21 -21.45 -18.90
C MET A 550 19.39 -21.43 -20.43
N LYS A 551 19.14 -22.57 -21.08
CA LYS A 551 19.16 -22.67 -22.56
C LYS A 551 18.12 -21.76 -23.19
N LEU A 552 16.89 -21.76 -22.66
CA LEU A 552 15.79 -20.97 -23.19
C LEU A 552 16.07 -19.47 -23.08
N ALA A 553 16.65 -19.03 -21.96
CA ALA A 553 17.07 -17.64 -21.76
C ALA A 553 18.34 -17.26 -22.53
N GLY A 554 19.08 -18.24 -23.08
CA GLY A 554 20.35 -18.04 -23.75
C GLY A 554 21.45 -17.52 -22.82
N VAL A 555 21.50 -18.05 -21.61
CA VAL A 555 22.49 -17.68 -20.58
C VAL A 555 23.32 -18.88 -20.13
N GLU A 556 24.52 -18.60 -19.67
CA GLU A 556 25.46 -19.57 -19.13
C GLU A 556 25.73 -19.28 -17.63
N ASP A 557 26.36 -20.21 -16.92
CA ASP A 557 26.72 -20.00 -15.52
C ASP A 557 27.55 -18.72 -15.34
N ASN A 558 27.21 -17.97 -14.32
CA ASN A 558 27.77 -16.66 -13.99
C ASN A 558 27.40 -15.51 -14.92
N ASP A 559 26.56 -15.73 -15.92
CA ASP A 559 25.98 -14.62 -16.67
C ASP A 559 25.07 -13.75 -15.78
N ARG A 560 24.75 -12.58 -16.27
CA ARG A 560 23.81 -11.69 -15.61
C ARG A 560 22.44 -11.73 -16.26
N ILE A 561 21.42 -11.85 -15.43
CA ILE A 561 20.02 -11.73 -15.81
C ILE A 561 19.43 -10.46 -15.23
N CYS A 562 18.41 -9.95 -15.91
CA CYS A 562 17.54 -8.91 -15.41
C CYS A 562 16.22 -9.56 -15.01
N VAL A 563 15.82 -9.37 -13.76
CA VAL A 563 14.54 -9.83 -13.23
C VAL A 563 13.66 -8.61 -13.04
N ARG A 564 12.43 -8.66 -13.55
CA ARG A 564 11.45 -7.57 -13.43
C ARG A 564 10.18 -8.05 -12.76
N PHE A 565 9.62 -7.18 -11.97
CA PHE A 565 8.28 -7.33 -11.39
C PHE A 565 7.58 -5.97 -11.47
N GLY A 566 6.66 -5.83 -12.43
CA GLY A 566 6.12 -4.53 -12.81
C GLY A 566 7.21 -3.59 -13.32
N SER A 567 7.20 -2.36 -12.85
CA SER A 567 8.22 -1.35 -13.16
C SER A 567 9.54 -1.55 -12.40
N ALA A 568 9.56 -2.39 -11.35
CA ALA A 568 10.76 -2.67 -10.58
C ALA A 568 11.65 -3.69 -11.29
N GLN A 569 12.96 -3.48 -11.24
CA GLN A 569 13.94 -4.39 -11.86
C GLN A 569 15.17 -4.60 -10.97
N ALA A 570 15.75 -5.78 -11.04
CA ALA A 570 16.99 -6.14 -10.39
C ALA A 570 17.91 -6.91 -11.33
N GLN A 571 19.22 -6.76 -11.17
CA GLN A 571 20.22 -7.52 -11.91
C GLN A 571 20.88 -8.53 -10.97
N LEU A 572 20.89 -9.79 -11.38
CA LEU A 572 21.42 -10.89 -10.61
C LEU A 572 22.42 -11.71 -11.44
N ARG A 573 23.32 -12.39 -10.75
CA ARG A 573 24.14 -13.44 -11.34
C ARG A 573 23.28 -14.70 -11.39
N VAL A 574 23.35 -15.47 -12.48
CA VAL A 574 22.61 -16.73 -12.62
C VAL A 574 23.52 -17.93 -12.49
N LEU A 575 23.05 -18.98 -11.80
CA LEU A 575 23.66 -20.30 -11.75
C LEU A 575 22.64 -21.38 -12.06
N VAL A 576 23.12 -22.48 -12.63
CA VAL A 576 22.28 -23.66 -12.88
C VAL A 576 21.96 -24.41 -11.59
N ASP A 577 20.72 -24.92 -11.47
CA ASP A 577 20.34 -25.87 -10.42
C ASP A 577 19.28 -26.84 -10.95
N GLU A 578 19.64 -28.13 -11.06
CA GLU A 578 18.75 -29.20 -11.56
C GLU A 578 17.53 -29.46 -10.65
N ARG A 579 17.52 -28.92 -9.44
CA ARG A 579 16.40 -29.11 -8.49
C ARG A 579 15.29 -28.09 -8.67
N ILE A 580 15.53 -27.06 -9.47
CA ILE A 580 14.54 -26.01 -9.73
C ILE A 580 13.68 -26.45 -10.91
N ASP A 581 12.37 -26.35 -10.72
CA ASP A 581 11.37 -26.62 -11.74
C ASP A 581 11.51 -25.63 -12.92
N ASP A 582 11.21 -26.10 -14.13
CA ASP A 582 11.24 -25.31 -15.39
C ASP A 582 10.21 -24.16 -15.46
N SER A 583 9.42 -23.99 -14.43
CA SER A 583 8.48 -22.87 -14.28
C SER A 583 8.93 -21.84 -13.23
N ARG A 584 10.08 -22.03 -12.57
CA ARG A 584 10.48 -21.25 -11.40
C ARG A 584 11.86 -20.63 -11.53
N VAL A 585 12.04 -19.51 -10.82
CA VAL A 585 13.34 -18.87 -10.59
C VAL A 585 13.56 -18.66 -9.10
N SER A 586 14.71 -19.09 -8.59
CA SER A 586 15.11 -18.84 -7.21
C SER A 586 15.65 -17.40 -7.10
N LEU A 587 15.11 -16.62 -6.17
CA LEU A 587 15.48 -15.22 -5.97
C LEU A 587 15.88 -14.93 -4.53
N PRO A 588 17.00 -14.21 -4.31
CA PRO A 588 17.42 -13.75 -2.99
C PRO A 588 16.35 -12.93 -2.27
N ALA A 589 16.27 -13.07 -0.94
CA ALA A 589 15.30 -12.36 -0.11
C ALA A 589 15.41 -10.83 -0.28
N GLY A 590 16.63 -10.30 -0.27
CA GLY A 590 16.87 -8.87 -0.51
C GLY A 590 16.42 -8.40 -1.90
N THR A 591 16.58 -9.25 -2.93
CA THR A 591 16.08 -8.96 -4.27
C THR A 591 14.56 -9.01 -4.33
N ARG A 592 13.92 -10.01 -3.72
CA ARG A 592 12.45 -10.08 -3.66
C ARG A 592 11.87 -8.86 -2.95
N ALA A 593 12.46 -8.46 -1.83
CA ALA A 593 12.07 -7.24 -1.12
C ALA A 593 12.24 -5.97 -1.99
N ALA A 594 13.36 -5.83 -2.71
CA ALA A 594 13.62 -4.69 -3.60
C ALA A 594 12.66 -4.63 -4.79
N LEU A 595 12.25 -5.79 -5.32
CA LEU A 595 11.27 -5.90 -6.39
C LEU A 595 9.82 -5.76 -5.87
N GLY A 596 9.61 -5.90 -4.56
CA GLY A 596 8.30 -5.93 -3.93
C GLY A 596 7.54 -7.21 -4.19
N ILE A 597 8.24 -8.33 -4.22
CA ILE A 597 7.69 -9.68 -4.35
C ILE A 597 7.41 -10.21 -2.95
N ASP A 598 6.16 -10.39 -2.63
CA ASP A 598 5.72 -10.85 -1.30
C ASP A 598 5.36 -12.35 -1.30
N SER A 599 5.13 -12.94 -2.47
CA SER A 599 4.71 -14.34 -2.60
C SER A 599 5.65 -15.13 -3.52
N VAL A 600 5.85 -16.40 -3.23
CA VAL A 600 6.54 -17.35 -4.13
C VAL A 600 5.70 -17.72 -5.36
N ASN A 601 4.44 -17.28 -5.42
CA ASN A 601 3.56 -17.47 -6.57
C ASN A 601 3.50 -16.22 -7.47
N ASP A 602 4.29 -15.19 -7.17
CA ASP A 602 4.40 -14.02 -8.03
C ASP A 602 5.19 -14.37 -9.28
N VAL A 603 4.63 -13.97 -10.43
CA VAL A 603 5.29 -14.17 -11.72
C VAL A 603 6.21 -13.01 -12.00
N VAL A 604 7.47 -13.32 -12.21
CA VAL A 604 8.50 -12.36 -12.59
C VAL A 604 8.91 -12.57 -14.04
N THR A 605 9.34 -11.50 -14.70
CA THR A 605 9.96 -11.57 -16.00
C THR A 605 11.46 -11.71 -15.84
N VAL A 606 12.03 -12.72 -16.47
CA VAL A 606 13.47 -13.00 -16.49
C VAL A 606 13.98 -12.88 -17.91
N GLU A 607 15.02 -12.08 -18.10
CA GLU A 607 15.70 -11.91 -19.37
C GLU A 607 17.22 -11.82 -19.17
N ARG A 608 18.00 -12.17 -20.19
CA ARG A 608 19.46 -12.01 -20.11
C ARG A 608 19.86 -10.53 -20.15
N LYS A 609 20.98 -10.19 -19.50
CA LYS A 609 21.52 -8.82 -19.57
C LYS A 609 22.38 -8.66 -20.82
N GLU A 610 21.85 -8.06 -21.84
CA GLU A 610 22.48 -7.90 -23.15
C GLU A 610 23.84 -7.22 -23.11
N SER A 611 23.99 -6.15 -22.29
CA SER A 611 25.27 -5.48 -22.13
C SER A 611 26.35 -6.36 -21.48
N HIS A 612 25.97 -7.34 -20.66
CA HIS A 612 26.91 -8.31 -20.11
C HIS A 612 27.34 -9.33 -21.18
N ILE A 613 26.37 -9.84 -21.96
CA ILE A 613 26.62 -10.74 -23.09
C ILE A 613 27.53 -10.07 -24.12
N LEU A 614 27.25 -8.80 -24.47
CA LEU A 614 28.11 -8.03 -25.36
C LEU A 614 29.57 -8.01 -24.85
N ARG A 615 29.75 -7.65 -23.57
CA ARG A 615 31.10 -7.59 -22.97
C ARG A 615 31.79 -8.95 -22.99
N ARG A 616 31.11 -10.02 -22.55
CA ARG A 616 31.64 -11.39 -22.61
C ARG A 616 32.04 -11.79 -24.03
N SER A 617 31.19 -11.52 -25.01
CA SER A 617 31.47 -11.83 -26.41
C SER A 617 32.67 -11.02 -26.95
N MET A 618 32.77 -9.74 -26.59
CA MET A 618 33.90 -8.87 -26.99
C MET A 618 35.21 -9.35 -26.37
N ASP A 619 35.21 -9.74 -25.09
CA ASP A 619 36.39 -10.25 -24.40
C ASP A 619 36.94 -11.53 -25.08
N LEU A 620 36.04 -12.44 -25.48
CA LEU A 620 36.39 -13.66 -26.20
C LEU A 620 36.96 -13.38 -27.61
N GLN A 621 36.48 -12.31 -28.26
CA GLN A 621 36.90 -11.95 -29.61
C GLN A 621 38.17 -11.10 -29.66
N LEU A 622 38.62 -10.58 -28.52
CA LEU A 622 39.76 -9.68 -28.47
C LEU A 622 41.00 -10.28 -29.15
N ILE A 623 41.24 -11.58 -28.93
CA ILE A 623 42.36 -12.31 -29.53
C ILE A 623 42.22 -12.40 -31.06
N ALA A 624 41.02 -12.70 -31.55
CA ALA A 624 40.74 -12.79 -32.98
C ALA A 624 40.87 -11.42 -33.66
N LEU A 625 40.36 -10.36 -33.02
CA LEU A 625 40.50 -9.00 -33.51
C LEU A 625 41.96 -8.53 -33.57
N LEU A 626 42.74 -8.81 -32.51
CA LEU A 626 44.18 -8.55 -32.47
C LEU A 626 44.92 -9.33 -33.56
N GLY A 627 44.60 -10.61 -33.71
CA GLY A 627 45.17 -11.45 -34.78
C GLY A 627 44.86 -10.91 -36.18
N THR A 628 43.65 -10.40 -36.37
CA THR A 628 43.25 -9.74 -37.64
C THR A 628 44.08 -8.47 -37.88
N VAL A 629 44.26 -7.63 -36.87
CA VAL A 629 45.09 -6.44 -36.95
C VAL A 629 46.50 -6.82 -37.39
N ILE A 630 47.12 -7.75 -36.66
CA ILE A 630 48.49 -8.19 -36.93
C ILE A 630 48.59 -8.74 -38.37
N ALA A 631 47.64 -9.58 -38.78
CA ALA A 631 47.64 -10.14 -40.15
C ALA A 631 47.49 -9.05 -41.23
N VAL A 632 46.61 -8.07 -41.02
CA VAL A 632 46.43 -6.95 -41.98
C VAL A 632 47.65 -6.05 -42.05
N PHE A 633 48.32 -5.79 -40.93
CA PHE A 633 49.55 -4.97 -40.91
C PHE A 633 50.78 -5.70 -41.42
N GLN A 634 50.70 -7.04 -41.61
CA GLN A 634 51.73 -7.81 -42.31
C GLN A 634 51.56 -7.81 -43.84
N LEU A 635 50.47 -7.31 -44.37
CA LEU A 635 50.28 -7.13 -45.79
C LEU A 635 51.10 -5.95 -46.29
N ASP A 636 51.69 -6.12 -47.46
CA ASP A 636 52.47 -5.04 -48.12
C ASP A 636 51.53 -4.05 -48.84
N LEU A 637 50.74 -3.35 -48.02
CA LEU A 637 49.74 -2.35 -48.44
C LEU A 637 49.96 -1.04 -47.76
N ASP A 638 49.56 0.05 -48.41
CA ASP A 638 49.59 1.39 -47.81
C ASP A 638 48.78 1.47 -46.51
N LEU A 639 49.27 2.16 -45.48
CA LEU A 639 48.64 2.31 -44.18
C LEU A 639 47.16 2.71 -44.21
N PRO A 640 46.69 3.64 -45.07
CA PRO A 640 45.27 3.97 -45.17
C PRO A 640 44.41 2.79 -45.62
N ILE A 641 44.93 1.91 -46.51
CA ILE A 641 44.24 0.72 -46.98
C ILE A 641 44.16 -0.33 -45.88
N GLN A 642 45.24 -0.52 -45.12
CA GLN A 642 45.25 -1.44 -43.96
C GLN A 642 44.24 -1.00 -42.89
N ILE A 643 44.15 0.29 -42.59
CA ILE A 643 43.13 0.85 -41.67
C ILE A 643 41.71 0.61 -42.23
N LEU A 644 41.49 0.86 -43.51
CA LEU A 644 40.19 0.64 -44.13
C LEU A 644 39.76 -0.84 -44.07
N ILE A 645 40.68 -1.78 -44.29
CA ILE A 645 40.41 -3.22 -44.18
C ILE A 645 40.02 -3.56 -42.73
N CYS A 646 40.72 -3.04 -41.72
CA CYS A 646 40.38 -3.24 -40.31
C CYS A 646 39.00 -2.65 -39.97
N LEU A 647 38.67 -1.46 -40.47
CA LEU A 647 37.37 -0.80 -40.28
C LEU A 647 36.20 -1.58 -40.88
N VAL A 648 36.46 -2.38 -41.95
CA VAL A 648 35.46 -3.25 -42.54
C VAL A 648 35.37 -4.62 -41.86
N LEU A 649 36.52 -5.20 -41.51
CA LEU A 649 36.57 -6.53 -40.91
C LEU A 649 36.07 -6.56 -39.45
N PHE A 650 36.34 -5.54 -38.66
CA PHE A 650 35.93 -5.47 -37.26
C PHE A 650 34.41 -5.56 -37.11
N PRO A 651 33.58 -4.75 -37.80
CA PRO A 651 32.14 -4.90 -37.79
C PRO A 651 31.65 -6.28 -38.25
N ILE A 652 32.28 -6.88 -39.26
CA ILE A 652 31.89 -8.21 -39.76
C ILE A 652 32.16 -9.30 -38.72
N ILE A 653 33.36 -9.31 -38.11
CA ILE A 653 33.74 -10.27 -37.07
C ILE A 653 32.83 -10.12 -35.87
N SER A 654 32.63 -8.88 -35.42
CA SER A 654 31.76 -8.57 -34.29
C SER A 654 30.31 -8.98 -34.57
N TRP A 655 29.82 -8.70 -35.78
CA TRP A 655 28.48 -9.12 -36.19
C TRP A 655 28.31 -10.63 -36.22
N ALA A 656 29.30 -11.38 -36.76
CA ALA A 656 29.25 -12.83 -36.84
C ALA A 656 29.11 -13.45 -35.44
N ALA A 657 29.94 -12.99 -34.48
CA ALA A 657 29.90 -13.53 -33.14
C ALA A 657 28.66 -13.08 -32.34
N LEU A 658 28.19 -11.85 -32.51
CA LEU A 658 26.94 -11.40 -31.90
C LEU A 658 25.71 -12.11 -32.49
N ASN A 659 25.79 -12.54 -33.76
CA ASN A 659 24.73 -13.32 -34.38
C ASN A 659 24.61 -14.74 -33.79
N GLU A 660 25.71 -15.36 -33.32
CA GLU A 660 25.66 -16.61 -32.56
C GLU A 660 24.89 -16.42 -31.26
N GLU A 661 25.18 -15.35 -30.51
CA GLU A 661 24.45 -15.03 -29.29
C GLU A 661 22.96 -14.72 -29.56
N ARG A 662 22.66 -14.10 -30.67
CA ARG A 662 21.29 -13.81 -31.10
C ARG A 662 20.50 -15.07 -31.45
N VAL A 663 21.15 -16.06 -32.05
CA VAL A 663 20.52 -17.35 -32.40
C VAL A 663 20.10 -18.13 -31.17
N LYS A 664 20.85 -18.01 -30.04
CA LYS A 664 20.50 -18.69 -28.77
C LYS A 664 19.12 -18.26 -28.22
N VAL A 665 18.59 -17.10 -28.56
CA VAL A 665 17.32 -16.56 -28.06
C VAL A 665 16.24 -16.39 -29.13
N ARG A 666 16.50 -16.80 -30.33
CA ARG A 666 15.51 -16.93 -31.42
C ARG A 666 14.90 -18.32 -31.41
#